data_3bb44c993eba7142f031a6e82914fe1b
#
_entry.id   3bb44c993eba7142f031a6e82914fe1b
#
_cell.length_a   1.000
_cell.length_b   1.000
_cell.length_c   1.000
_cell.angle_alpha   90.00
_cell.angle_beta   90.00
_cell.angle_gamma   90.00
#
_symmetry.space_group_name_H-M   'P 1'
#
loop_
_entity.id
_entity.type
_entity.pdbx_description
1 polymer ?
#
loop_
_entity_poly.entity_id
_entity_poly.type
_entity_poly.pdbx_seq_one_letter_code
_entity_poly.pdbx_strand_id
1 'polypeptide(L)'
;MRWLNLLFLIFCHGLLSAQCVSVSGFVKDAVSGEALPGATVRTMKNATIGLTTDGNGKFLWTANQSDSLRVSFVGYEDAVVVIGLACEIEVKLTPSFTGLDEIIISSERLIAEEFTMSKIKKLEIYTNPSAKADPLLAVNALPSATTTDESANISLRGGSPNETGIFLNNVPINDAVRYGQLNGIGTFSIFNTALISQVQVYPGNPPLEFGNTASGLIALTTDEMIPTKAIHTVSASLASVGYYTSRKVGKGAALTGFTNFQPSGLLRWFNPVALERIKRFNTVDLGVHFFSRLSERTALKIFTYANRESFLFDSRTPTFRGNVNQEKARSYTVTNIRHRFRNSELSFNHGLSFSRARFSQSTLDAQLDLTDFYTSLNYQYFGTKLEIKTGLSYDYRGSNFEGKFPRYRYALGEQFPVDSTASRQAIRLPELYLYGKINLTPKWIAGGGVRKGISTNEQSGFLSSQLNINFRPTKPWNFILSMGRYNKMVIPQGISAESTQIQTDQYSLDVSHTKQHLESALSLFVKDGQQGDQQTHLRGIELYGRYRIHRNLRTQLSLTSLRARQTLKGETISSPFDIRYFIRGNAEYKFGDTWTATFVFLFREGSFYLPVVGAHFNSSVGAYEPIYDRQARLPNYSLIDFSFSNLFAVGKNASAVAFCGLSNVPNFKNVRDYTYNFDYTLKTAEYYALRTIYFGVVVSF
;
A
#
# COMPACT_ATOMS: atom_id res chain seq x y z
N MET A 1 -62.33 29.21 -53.08
CA MET A 1 -61.77 29.18 -51.70
C MET A 1 -61.82 27.84 -51.00
N ARG A 2 -62.26 26.75 -51.56
CA ARG A 2 -62.32 25.41 -50.90
C ARG A 2 -61.09 24.50 -51.21
N TRP A 3 -60.26 24.84 -52.16
CA TRP A 3 -59.09 24.04 -52.52
C TRP A 3 -57.79 24.51 -51.83
N LEU A 4 -57.75 25.72 -51.30
CA LEU A 4 -56.57 26.24 -50.59
C LEU A 4 -56.44 25.71 -49.17
N ASN A 5 -57.54 25.34 -48.53
CA ASN A 5 -57.55 24.75 -47.19
C ASN A 5 -57.16 23.23 -47.17
N LEU A 6 -57.30 22.53 -48.29
CA LEU A 6 -56.92 21.13 -48.41
C LEU A 6 -55.41 20.98 -48.61
N LEU A 7 -54.77 21.94 -49.31
CA LEU A 7 -53.31 21.99 -49.50
C LEU A 7 -52.57 22.34 -48.18
N PHE A 8 -53.18 23.19 -47.32
CA PHE A 8 -52.64 23.54 -46.00
C PHE A 8 -52.71 22.40 -45.01
N LEU A 9 -53.74 21.55 -45.08
CA LEU A 9 -53.90 20.34 -44.24
C LEU A 9 -52.95 19.21 -44.66
N ILE A 10 -52.55 19.10 -45.93
CA ILE A 10 -51.60 18.11 -46.44
C ILE A 10 -50.16 18.57 -46.12
N PHE A 11 -49.88 19.86 -46.00
CA PHE A 11 -48.58 20.39 -45.66
C PHE A 11 -48.28 20.35 -44.14
N CYS A 12 -49.31 20.32 -43.27
CA CYS A 12 -49.19 20.18 -41.84
C CYS A 12 -49.02 18.72 -41.36
N HIS A 13 -49.22 17.71 -42.20
CA HIS A 13 -49.03 16.29 -41.84
C HIS A 13 -47.66 15.73 -42.22
N GLY A 14 -46.73 16.56 -42.77
CA GLY A 14 -45.39 16.17 -43.19
C GLY A 14 -44.28 16.30 -42.12
N LEU A 15 -44.58 16.77 -40.90
CA LEU A 15 -43.62 16.91 -39.81
C LEU A 15 -43.88 15.86 -38.72
N LEU A 16 -44.08 14.60 -39.08
CA LEU A 16 -43.85 13.49 -38.16
C LEU A 16 -42.35 13.38 -37.96
N SER A 17 -41.85 14.02 -36.93
CA SER A 17 -40.48 13.81 -36.43
C SER A 17 -40.31 12.31 -36.17
N ALA A 18 -39.50 11.67 -37.01
CA ALA A 18 -39.08 10.28 -36.77
C ALA A 18 -38.34 10.24 -35.41
N GLN A 19 -39.02 9.81 -34.38
CA GLN A 19 -38.44 9.58 -33.08
C GLN A 19 -37.50 8.36 -33.14
N CYS A 20 -36.21 8.56 -32.97
CA CYS A 20 -35.27 7.45 -32.87
C CYS A 20 -35.53 6.66 -31.58
N VAL A 21 -35.93 5.40 -31.73
CA VAL A 21 -36.12 4.46 -30.62
C VAL A 21 -34.79 3.96 -30.07
N SER A 22 -33.70 4.08 -30.83
CA SER A 22 -32.35 3.75 -30.45
C SER A 22 -31.35 4.76 -31.03
N VAL A 23 -30.35 5.12 -30.24
CA VAL A 23 -29.25 6.01 -30.64
C VAL A 23 -27.99 5.15 -30.78
N SER A 24 -27.38 5.16 -31.97
CA SER A 24 -26.06 4.62 -32.16
C SER A 24 -25.01 5.72 -31.92
N GLY A 25 -23.85 5.32 -31.34
CA GLY A 25 -22.79 6.27 -31.13
C GLY A 25 -21.41 5.65 -31.27
N PHE A 26 -20.42 6.51 -31.53
CA PHE A 26 -19.02 6.15 -31.56
C PHE A 26 -18.26 6.92 -30.51
N VAL A 27 -17.40 6.25 -29.77
CA VAL A 27 -16.48 6.88 -28.81
C VAL A 27 -15.08 6.86 -29.42
N LYS A 28 -14.48 8.04 -29.55
CA LYS A 28 -13.17 8.23 -30.18
C LYS A 28 -12.26 9.08 -29.31
N ASP A 29 -10.96 8.90 -29.46
CA ASP A 29 -9.95 9.78 -28.90
C ASP A 29 -10.02 11.16 -29.59
N ALA A 30 -10.09 12.24 -28.81
CA ALA A 30 -10.21 13.60 -29.34
C ALA A 30 -8.95 14.08 -30.07
N VAL A 31 -7.78 13.47 -29.83
CA VAL A 31 -6.49 13.86 -30.39
C VAL A 31 -6.11 12.98 -31.59
N SER A 32 -6.22 11.66 -31.45
CA SER A 32 -5.83 10.71 -32.51
C SER A 32 -6.98 10.37 -33.47
N GLY A 33 -8.24 10.55 -33.06
CA GLY A 33 -9.42 10.12 -33.81
C GLY A 33 -9.65 8.60 -33.77
N GLU A 34 -8.81 7.84 -33.07
CA GLU A 34 -8.95 6.37 -32.96
C GLU A 34 -10.18 6.01 -32.14
N ALA A 35 -10.81 4.90 -32.50
CA ALA A 35 -11.92 4.32 -31.75
C ALA A 35 -11.47 3.89 -30.34
N LEU A 36 -12.34 4.03 -29.35
CA LEU A 36 -12.08 3.63 -27.95
C LEU A 36 -12.96 2.42 -27.59
N PRO A 37 -12.48 1.18 -27.84
CA PRO A 37 -13.18 -0.05 -27.44
C PRO A 37 -13.23 -0.20 -25.94
N GLY A 38 -14.37 -0.66 -25.41
CA GLY A 38 -14.52 -0.85 -23.95
C GLY A 38 -14.80 0.46 -23.17
N ALA A 39 -15.02 1.58 -23.85
CA ALA A 39 -15.49 2.80 -23.20
C ALA A 39 -16.86 2.56 -22.56
N THR A 40 -17.05 3.04 -21.33
CA THR A 40 -18.29 2.87 -20.57
C THR A 40 -19.25 4.01 -20.86
N VAL A 41 -20.48 3.69 -21.26
CA VAL A 41 -21.58 4.61 -21.51
C VAL A 41 -22.67 4.38 -20.47
N ARG A 42 -23.03 5.42 -19.68
CA ARG A 42 -24.02 5.31 -18.57
C ARG A 42 -25.01 6.45 -18.64
N THR A 43 -26.25 6.22 -18.19
CA THR A 43 -27.19 7.31 -18.00
C THR A 43 -26.88 8.10 -16.71
N MET A 44 -27.08 9.42 -16.80
CA MET A 44 -26.94 10.33 -15.63
C MET A 44 -28.03 10.11 -14.58
N LYS A 45 -29.23 9.62 -14.96
CA LYS A 45 -30.35 9.38 -14.04
C LYS A 45 -30.18 8.14 -13.18
N ASN A 46 -29.49 7.13 -13.70
CA ASN A 46 -29.28 5.88 -12.97
C ASN A 46 -27.90 5.28 -13.31
N ALA A 47 -26.92 5.51 -12.44
CA ALA A 47 -25.53 5.07 -12.63
C ALA A 47 -25.36 3.54 -12.70
N THR A 48 -26.40 2.76 -12.42
CA THR A 48 -26.36 1.29 -12.52
C THR A 48 -26.69 0.77 -13.93
N ILE A 49 -27.27 1.64 -14.80
CA ILE A 49 -27.61 1.29 -16.18
C ILE A 49 -26.52 1.82 -17.09
N GLY A 50 -25.79 0.93 -17.73
CA GLY A 50 -24.69 1.27 -18.64
C GLY A 50 -24.33 0.09 -19.54
N LEU A 51 -23.58 0.42 -20.59
CA LEU A 51 -23.00 -0.54 -21.54
C LEU A 51 -21.57 -0.12 -21.88
N THR A 52 -20.85 -0.99 -22.59
CA THR A 52 -19.50 -0.70 -23.09
C THR A 52 -19.50 -0.67 -24.61
N THR A 53 -18.60 0.12 -25.20
CA THR A 53 -18.39 0.15 -26.65
C THR A 53 -17.75 -1.17 -27.13
N ASP A 54 -18.09 -1.54 -28.37
CA ASP A 54 -17.53 -2.72 -29.06
C ASP A 54 -16.08 -2.48 -29.56
N GLY A 55 -15.52 -3.45 -30.29
CA GLY A 55 -14.16 -3.39 -30.84
C GLY A 55 -13.89 -2.20 -31.79
N ASN A 56 -14.93 -1.55 -32.30
CA ASN A 56 -14.85 -0.38 -33.18
C ASN A 56 -15.23 0.92 -32.44
N GLY A 57 -15.33 0.89 -31.11
CA GLY A 57 -15.75 2.03 -30.31
C GLY A 57 -17.24 2.36 -30.44
N LYS A 58 -18.07 1.47 -31.03
CA LYS A 58 -19.49 1.70 -31.29
C LYS A 58 -20.33 1.24 -30.09
N PHE A 59 -21.39 2.00 -29.79
CA PHE A 59 -22.42 1.59 -28.83
C PHE A 59 -23.83 1.79 -29.40
N LEU A 60 -24.79 1.04 -28.89
CA LEU A 60 -26.20 1.18 -29.22
C LEU A 60 -26.98 1.41 -27.93
N TRP A 61 -27.62 2.57 -27.80
CA TRP A 61 -28.39 2.97 -26.64
C TRP A 61 -29.87 3.01 -26.96
N THR A 62 -30.69 2.25 -26.23
CA THR A 62 -32.15 2.30 -26.36
C THR A 62 -32.65 3.38 -25.40
N ALA A 63 -33.07 4.54 -25.93
CA ALA A 63 -33.26 5.75 -25.16
C ALA A 63 -34.72 6.15 -24.97
N ASN A 64 -35.05 6.69 -23.81
CA ASN A 64 -36.13 7.66 -23.62
C ASN A 64 -35.57 9.08 -23.89
N GLN A 65 -36.29 9.90 -24.61
CA GLN A 65 -35.89 11.17 -25.23
C GLN A 65 -35.47 12.33 -24.30
N SER A 66 -34.77 12.18 -23.29
CA SER A 66 -34.15 13.29 -22.54
C SER A 66 -33.03 12.84 -21.61
N ASP A 67 -32.42 11.71 -21.90
CA ASP A 67 -31.33 11.20 -21.07
C ASP A 67 -30.01 11.83 -21.50
N SER A 68 -29.26 12.31 -20.53
CA SER A 68 -27.84 12.62 -20.70
C SER A 68 -27.03 11.37 -20.45
N LEU A 69 -26.13 11.05 -21.37
CA LEU A 69 -25.19 9.95 -21.23
C LEU A 69 -23.85 10.48 -20.73
N ARG A 70 -23.30 9.81 -19.75
CA ARG A 70 -21.92 9.98 -19.33
C ARG A 70 -21.08 8.90 -19.98
N VAL A 71 -20.08 9.32 -20.75
CA VAL A 71 -19.14 8.43 -21.44
C VAL A 71 -17.80 8.57 -20.77
N SER A 72 -17.23 7.46 -20.36
CA SER A 72 -15.94 7.38 -19.68
C SER A 72 -15.07 6.28 -20.26
N PHE A 73 -13.77 6.51 -20.34
CA PHE A 73 -12.78 5.53 -20.74
C PHE A 73 -11.49 5.70 -19.96
N VAL A 74 -10.82 4.60 -19.66
CA VAL A 74 -9.58 4.59 -18.84
C VAL A 74 -8.52 5.49 -19.49
N GLY A 75 -8.11 6.59 -18.83
CA GLY A 75 -7.12 7.55 -19.35
C GLY A 75 -7.70 8.79 -20.03
N TYR A 76 -9.02 9.00 -19.94
CA TYR A 76 -9.71 10.11 -20.61
C TYR A 76 -10.58 10.91 -19.64
N GLU A 77 -10.84 12.17 -19.94
CA GLU A 77 -11.84 12.98 -19.25
C GLU A 77 -13.24 12.47 -19.61
N ASP A 78 -14.12 12.40 -18.62
CA ASP A 78 -15.51 12.01 -18.86
C ASP A 78 -16.22 13.05 -19.69
N ALA A 79 -16.96 12.61 -20.71
CA ALA A 79 -17.84 13.47 -21.49
C ALA A 79 -19.30 13.23 -21.13
N VAL A 80 -20.08 14.31 -21.04
CA VAL A 80 -21.53 14.23 -20.90
C VAL A 80 -22.16 14.66 -22.21
N VAL A 81 -22.95 13.78 -22.80
CA VAL A 81 -23.64 14.01 -24.07
C VAL A 81 -25.15 13.93 -23.83
N VAL A 82 -25.86 14.96 -24.26
CA VAL A 82 -27.32 15.01 -24.23
C VAL A 82 -27.85 14.30 -25.48
N ILE A 83 -28.72 13.31 -25.30
CA ILE A 83 -29.39 12.65 -26.42
C ILE A 83 -30.44 13.63 -26.96
N GLY A 84 -30.15 14.18 -28.14
CA GLY A 84 -31.06 15.02 -28.89
C GLY A 84 -31.90 14.23 -29.90
N LEU A 85 -32.32 14.88 -30.97
CA LEU A 85 -33.07 14.27 -32.09
C LEU A 85 -32.15 13.48 -33.05
N ALA A 86 -30.83 13.46 -32.85
CA ALA A 86 -29.89 12.75 -33.68
C ALA A 86 -29.85 11.26 -33.37
N CYS A 87 -30.03 10.41 -34.39
CA CYS A 87 -29.98 8.96 -34.26
C CYS A 87 -28.55 8.40 -34.19
N GLU A 88 -27.55 9.24 -34.49
CA GLU A 88 -26.14 8.90 -34.43
C GLU A 88 -25.35 10.02 -33.72
N ILE A 89 -24.50 9.66 -32.77
CA ILE A 89 -23.68 10.62 -32.02
C ILE A 89 -22.21 10.19 -32.03
N GLU A 90 -21.32 11.17 -32.18
CA GLU A 90 -19.89 10.95 -32.01
C GLU A 90 -19.43 11.61 -30.70
N VAL A 91 -18.85 10.82 -29.82
CA VAL A 91 -18.33 11.27 -28.54
C VAL A 91 -16.81 11.28 -28.61
N LYS A 92 -16.19 12.43 -28.48
CA LYS A 92 -14.74 12.59 -28.43
C LYS A 92 -14.31 12.74 -26.98
N LEU A 93 -13.53 11.79 -26.48
CA LEU A 93 -12.95 11.85 -25.16
C LEU A 93 -11.55 12.46 -25.24
N THR A 94 -11.29 13.45 -24.39
CA THR A 94 -9.98 14.08 -24.28
C THR A 94 -9.11 13.21 -23.36
N PRO A 95 -7.89 12.81 -23.81
CA PRO A 95 -6.97 12.11 -22.93
C PRO A 95 -6.74 12.89 -21.64
N SER A 96 -7.02 12.32 -20.49
CA SER A 96 -6.83 12.94 -19.19
C SER A 96 -5.57 12.42 -18.54
N PHE A 97 -4.76 13.34 -17.97
CA PHE A 97 -3.55 13.04 -17.21
C PHE A 97 -3.78 13.02 -15.69
N THR A 98 -4.87 13.61 -15.25
CA THR A 98 -5.41 13.25 -13.95
C THR A 98 -5.71 11.77 -14.07
N GLY A 99 -4.81 10.95 -13.50
CA GLY A 99 -5.04 9.53 -13.44
C GLY A 99 -6.48 9.35 -13.03
N LEU A 100 -7.22 8.64 -13.86
CA LEU A 100 -8.64 8.41 -13.64
C LEU A 100 -8.87 8.31 -12.15
N ASP A 101 -9.51 9.31 -11.61
CA ASP A 101 -10.50 8.99 -10.65
C ASP A 101 -11.55 8.17 -11.42
N GLU A 102 -11.25 6.88 -11.68
CA GLU A 102 -12.29 5.90 -11.60
C GLU A 102 -13.04 6.37 -10.38
N ILE A 103 -14.28 6.79 -10.54
CA ILE A 103 -15.17 6.93 -9.42
C ILE A 103 -15.33 5.49 -8.95
N ILE A 104 -14.29 4.99 -8.33
CA ILE A 104 -14.42 4.05 -7.26
C ILE A 104 -15.26 4.90 -6.32
N ILE A 105 -16.56 4.62 -6.30
CA ILE A 105 -17.39 4.93 -5.17
C ILE A 105 -16.80 4.06 -4.07
N SER A 106 -15.57 4.38 -3.71
CA SER A 106 -14.98 4.05 -2.43
C SER A 106 -15.85 4.85 -1.50
N SER A 107 -16.77 4.16 -0.96
CA SER A 107 -17.77 4.66 -0.04
C SER A 107 -17.15 5.26 1.23
N GLU A 108 -15.87 5.15 1.42
CA GLU A 108 -15.11 5.67 2.56
C GLU A 108 -14.25 6.85 2.13
N ARG A 109 -14.78 8.05 2.30
CA ARG A 109 -14.02 9.28 2.15
C ARG A 109 -13.32 9.61 3.45
N LEU A 110 -11.99 9.64 3.44
CA LEU A 110 -11.22 10.11 4.58
C LEU A 110 -11.40 11.62 4.73
N ILE A 111 -11.65 12.10 5.95
CA ILE A 111 -11.86 13.53 6.21
C ILE A 111 -10.64 14.37 5.86
N ALA A 112 -9.43 13.78 5.94
CA ALA A 112 -8.16 14.42 5.65
C ALA A 112 -7.65 14.17 4.22
N GLU A 113 -8.52 13.75 3.28
CA GLU A 113 -8.14 13.39 1.91
C GLU A 113 -7.50 14.56 1.12
N GLU A 114 -7.86 15.81 1.43
CA GLU A 114 -7.30 16.99 0.77
C GLU A 114 -5.91 17.40 1.29
N PHE A 115 -5.35 16.70 2.26
CA PHE A 115 -4.02 16.96 2.80
C PHE A 115 -2.99 15.98 2.23
N THR A 116 -1.77 15.99 2.73
CA THR A 116 -0.65 15.22 2.17
C THR A 116 -0.94 13.73 2.12
N MET A 117 -1.32 13.22 0.95
CA MET A 117 -1.65 11.83 0.71
C MET A 117 -1.22 11.40 -0.69
N SER A 118 -0.66 10.19 -0.80
CA SER A 118 -0.42 9.52 -2.06
C SER A 118 -1.38 8.34 -2.22
N LYS A 119 -1.91 8.17 -3.44
CA LYS A 119 -2.78 7.03 -3.80
C LYS A 119 -2.05 6.12 -4.78
N ILE A 120 -2.06 4.82 -4.51
CA ILE A 120 -1.56 3.79 -5.41
C ILE A 120 -2.76 2.95 -5.82
N LYS A 121 -3.01 2.87 -7.13
CA LYS A 121 -4.12 2.09 -7.70
C LYS A 121 -3.69 0.63 -7.89
N LYS A 122 -4.65 -0.29 -7.93
CA LYS A 122 -4.42 -1.72 -8.17
C LYS A 122 -3.53 -1.97 -9.40
N LEU A 123 -3.77 -1.27 -10.51
CA LEU A 123 -2.97 -1.42 -11.73
C LEU A 123 -1.50 -1.02 -11.51
N GLU A 124 -1.23 0.06 -10.77
CA GLU A 124 0.13 0.50 -10.48
C GLU A 124 0.89 -0.53 -9.63
N ILE A 125 0.21 -1.27 -8.74
CA ILE A 125 0.83 -2.36 -7.97
C ILE A 125 1.29 -3.49 -8.89
N TYR A 126 0.48 -3.85 -9.90
CA TYR A 126 0.82 -4.92 -10.83
C TYR A 126 1.88 -4.53 -11.86
N THR A 127 1.88 -3.28 -12.30
CA THR A 127 2.78 -2.82 -13.38
C THR A 127 4.14 -2.39 -12.88
N ASN A 128 4.31 -2.11 -11.59
CA ASN A 128 5.61 -1.75 -11.01
C ASN A 128 6.45 -3.02 -10.71
N PRO A 129 7.55 -3.28 -11.44
CA PRO A 129 8.36 -4.48 -11.24
C PRO A 129 8.96 -4.59 -9.83
N SER A 130 9.35 -3.45 -9.23
CA SER A 130 9.89 -3.44 -7.86
C SER A 130 8.84 -3.75 -6.80
N ALA A 131 7.56 -3.56 -7.12
CA ALA A 131 6.46 -3.94 -6.23
C ALA A 131 6.21 -5.46 -6.20
N LYS A 132 6.64 -6.21 -7.22
CA LYS A 132 6.44 -7.66 -7.31
C LYS A 132 4.97 -8.06 -7.07
N ALA A 133 4.03 -7.22 -7.53
CA ALA A 133 2.58 -7.34 -7.30
C ALA A 133 2.18 -7.35 -5.80
N ASP A 134 2.93 -6.71 -4.93
CA ASP A 134 2.66 -6.60 -3.49
C ASP A 134 2.27 -5.18 -3.11
N PRO A 135 1.14 -4.97 -2.39
CA PRO A 135 0.64 -3.64 -2.05
C PRO A 135 1.57 -2.81 -1.17
N LEU A 136 2.28 -3.43 -0.22
CA LEU A 136 3.23 -2.70 0.63
C LEU A 136 4.54 -2.43 -0.10
N LEU A 137 5.06 -3.38 -0.88
CA LEU A 137 6.26 -3.13 -1.69
C LEU A 137 6.03 -2.03 -2.73
N ALA A 138 4.79 -1.87 -3.23
CA ALA A 138 4.44 -0.77 -4.13
C ALA A 138 4.63 0.61 -3.48
N VAL A 139 4.50 0.73 -2.16
CA VAL A 139 4.77 1.97 -1.42
C VAL A 139 6.23 2.39 -1.53
N ASN A 140 7.17 1.45 -1.68
CA ASN A 140 8.59 1.76 -1.87
C ASN A 140 8.89 2.54 -3.18
N ALA A 141 7.95 2.60 -4.11
CA ALA A 141 8.07 3.45 -5.30
C ALA A 141 7.82 4.94 -5.03
N LEU A 142 7.21 5.29 -3.90
CA LEU A 142 6.93 6.67 -3.52
C LEU A 142 8.20 7.38 -3.04
N PRO A 143 8.34 8.69 -3.28
CA PRO A 143 9.49 9.47 -2.80
C PRO A 143 9.64 9.45 -1.28
N SER A 144 8.53 9.38 -0.57
CA SER A 144 8.47 9.35 0.89
C SER A 144 8.90 8.03 1.54
N ALA A 145 8.98 6.94 0.78
CA ALA A 145 9.47 5.68 1.31
C ALA A 145 10.99 5.71 1.45
N THR A 146 11.49 5.41 2.63
CA THR A 146 12.92 5.41 2.97
C THR A 146 13.39 4.04 3.46
N THR A 147 12.67 2.99 3.08
CA THR A 147 13.02 1.61 3.39
C THR A 147 14.41 1.27 2.84
N THR A 148 15.30 0.82 3.71
CA THR A 148 16.70 0.53 3.38
C THR A 148 16.95 -0.93 3.08
N ASP A 149 16.07 -1.81 3.48
CA ASP A 149 16.07 -3.22 3.16
C ASP A 149 15.05 -3.52 2.02
N GLU A 150 15.17 -4.68 1.41
CA GLU A 150 14.27 -5.12 0.33
C GLU A 150 13.01 -5.80 0.92
N SER A 151 12.38 -5.16 1.91
CA SER A 151 11.27 -5.74 2.67
C SER A 151 9.97 -4.95 2.55
N ALA A 152 8.86 -5.61 2.93
CA ALA A 152 7.55 -4.99 3.05
C ALA A 152 7.35 -4.21 4.38
N ASN A 153 8.40 -4.09 5.20
CA ASN A 153 8.40 -3.23 6.38
C ASN A 153 8.71 -1.78 5.96
N ILE A 154 7.68 -1.02 5.75
CA ILE A 154 7.79 0.31 5.13
C ILE A 154 8.22 1.35 6.15
N SER A 155 9.35 2.00 5.87
CA SER A 155 9.81 3.23 6.50
C SER A 155 9.31 4.43 5.71
N LEU A 156 8.66 5.38 6.36
CA LEU A 156 8.16 6.61 5.74
C LEU A 156 8.89 7.83 6.32
N ARG A 157 9.51 8.64 5.42
CA ARG A 157 10.24 9.85 5.79
C ARG A 157 11.20 9.60 6.96
N GLY A 158 11.99 8.52 6.89
CA GLY A 158 12.99 8.16 7.89
C GLY A 158 12.46 7.66 9.24
N GLY A 159 11.18 7.53 9.42
CA GLY A 159 10.59 6.89 10.59
C GLY A 159 10.83 5.37 10.56
N SER A 160 10.93 4.76 11.72
CA SER A 160 11.01 3.31 11.85
C SER A 160 9.73 2.65 11.29
N PRO A 161 9.80 1.45 10.67
CA PRO A 161 8.61 0.69 10.32
C PRO A 161 7.62 0.50 11.47
N ASN A 162 8.12 0.37 12.70
CA ASN A 162 7.27 0.27 13.90
C ASN A 162 6.47 1.53 14.21
N GLU A 163 6.84 2.68 13.66
CA GLU A 163 6.11 3.95 13.81
C GLU A 163 4.99 4.09 12.77
N THR A 164 5.06 3.35 11.66
CA THR A 164 4.06 3.38 10.60
C THR A 164 2.82 2.57 10.99
N GLY A 165 1.64 3.15 10.81
CA GLY A 165 0.37 2.43 10.94
C GLY A 165 0.01 1.73 9.63
N ILE A 166 -0.43 0.48 9.69
CA ILE A 166 -0.97 -0.26 8.54
C ILE A 166 -2.40 -0.64 8.87
N PHE A 167 -3.33 -0.22 8.02
CA PHE A 167 -4.77 -0.44 8.21
C PHE A 167 -5.39 -1.11 7.00
N LEU A 168 -6.29 -2.05 7.26
CA LEU A 168 -7.14 -2.66 6.23
C LEU A 168 -8.60 -2.36 6.56
N ASN A 169 -9.28 -1.64 5.68
CA ASN A 169 -10.66 -1.21 5.91
C ASN A 169 -10.84 -0.57 7.31
N ASN A 170 -10.00 0.40 7.67
CA ASN A 170 -10.00 1.12 8.96
C ASN A 170 -9.71 0.28 10.21
N VAL A 171 -9.23 -0.93 10.06
CA VAL A 171 -8.79 -1.81 11.17
C VAL A 171 -7.27 -1.94 11.12
N PRO A 172 -6.53 -1.73 12.23
CA PRO A 172 -5.08 -1.88 12.27
C PRO A 172 -4.67 -3.35 12.07
N ILE A 173 -3.63 -3.54 11.26
CA ILE A 173 -2.99 -4.84 11.02
C ILE A 173 -1.54 -4.74 11.50
N ASN A 174 -1.25 -5.27 12.68
CA ASN A 174 0.05 -5.09 13.32
C ASN A 174 1.13 -6.05 12.81
N ASP A 175 0.74 -7.19 12.26
CA ASP A 175 1.62 -8.23 11.73
C ASP A 175 1.36 -8.41 10.24
N ALA A 176 1.75 -7.40 9.45
CA ALA A 176 1.39 -7.26 8.04
C ALA A 176 2.39 -7.92 7.07
N VAL A 177 3.48 -8.52 7.56
CA VAL A 177 4.56 -9.05 6.71
C VAL A 177 4.75 -10.56 6.83
N ARG A 178 5.19 -11.16 5.73
CA ARG A 178 5.52 -12.60 5.65
C ARG A 178 7.00 -12.83 5.94
N TYR A 179 7.32 -14.03 6.42
CA TYR A 179 8.68 -14.47 6.72
C TYR A 179 9.40 -13.48 7.65
N GLY A 180 8.63 -12.81 8.54
CA GLY A 180 9.18 -11.87 9.48
C GLY A 180 10.13 -12.58 10.44
N GLN A 181 11.38 -12.15 10.50
CA GLN A 181 12.37 -12.63 11.46
C GLN A 181 12.02 -12.16 12.88
N LEU A 182 12.74 -12.62 13.90
CA LEU A 182 12.53 -12.15 15.29
C LEU A 182 12.66 -10.63 15.45
N ASN A 183 13.43 -9.98 14.56
CA ASN A 183 13.55 -8.52 14.50
C ASN A 183 12.39 -7.84 13.74
N GLY A 184 11.40 -8.60 13.26
CA GLY A 184 10.24 -8.09 12.52
C GLY A 184 10.49 -7.84 11.03
N ILE A 185 11.69 -8.02 10.51
CA ILE A 185 11.99 -7.82 9.08
C ILE A 185 11.36 -8.96 8.27
N GLY A 186 10.46 -8.62 7.36
CA GLY A 186 9.77 -9.57 6.47
C GLY A 186 9.90 -9.18 5.01
N THR A 187 9.67 -10.12 4.08
CA THR A 187 9.92 -9.93 2.64
C THR A 187 8.74 -9.38 1.88
N PHE A 188 7.55 -9.95 2.07
CA PHE A 188 6.31 -9.59 1.38
C PHE A 188 5.22 -9.24 2.39
N SER A 189 4.19 -8.53 1.92
CA SER A 189 2.99 -8.35 2.74
C SER A 189 2.09 -9.59 2.74
N ILE A 190 1.14 -9.60 3.67
CA ILE A 190 0.09 -10.63 3.72
C ILE A 190 -1.09 -10.31 2.79
N PHE A 191 -1.12 -9.13 2.18
CA PHE A 191 -2.26 -8.65 1.41
C PHE A 191 -2.27 -9.22 0.00
N ASN A 192 -3.42 -9.73 -0.42
CA ASN A 192 -3.61 -10.18 -1.80
C ASN A 192 -4.04 -8.98 -2.66
N THR A 193 -3.20 -8.63 -3.64
CA THR A 193 -3.43 -7.47 -4.53
C THR A 193 -4.75 -7.56 -5.29
N ALA A 194 -5.23 -8.77 -5.62
CA ALA A 194 -6.50 -8.93 -6.31
C ALA A 194 -7.69 -8.40 -5.52
N LEU A 195 -7.62 -8.38 -4.20
CA LEU A 195 -8.67 -7.86 -3.30
C LEU A 195 -8.53 -6.37 -2.98
N ILE A 196 -7.33 -5.81 -3.12
CA ILE A 196 -7.09 -4.41 -2.77
C ILE A 196 -7.54 -3.52 -3.91
N SER A 197 -8.46 -2.60 -3.65
CA SER A 197 -8.89 -1.58 -4.60
C SER A 197 -7.93 -0.40 -4.64
N GLN A 198 -7.42 -0.01 -3.47
CA GLN A 198 -6.61 1.19 -3.31
C GLN A 198 -5.69 1.09 -2.11
N VAL A 199 -4.49 1.68 -2.23
CA VAL A 199 -3.56 1.94 -1.13
C VAL A 199 -3.41 3.45 -0.99
N GLN A 200 -3.69 3.97 0.20
CA GLN A 200 -3.52 5.38 0.56
C GLN A 200 -2.35 5.49 1.52
N VAL A 201 -1.44 6.40 1.25
CA VAL A 201 -0.21 6.59 2.03
C VAL A 201 -0.12 8.02 2.52
N TYR A 202 -0.09 8.20 3.83
CA TYR A 202 0.25 9.44 4.49
C TYR A 202 1.68 9.33 5.01
N PRO A 203 2.65 9.97 4.36
CA PRO A 203 4.07 9.81 4.71
C PRO A 203 4.46 10.52 6.01
N GLY A 204 3.64 11.43 6.47
CA GLY A 204 3.70 12.14 7.73
C GLY A 204 2.35 12.73 8.04
N ASN A 205 2.17 13.23 9.26
CA ASN A 205 0.93 13.83 9.73
C ASN A 205 -0.31 12.94 9.45
N PRO A 206 -0.32 11.67 9.91
CA PRO A 206 -1.42 10.75 9.63
C PRO A 206 -2.74 11.29 10.19
N PRO A 207 -3.89 11.06 9.52
CA PRO A 207 -5.18 11.52 10.03
C PRO A 207 -5.50 10.94 11.40
N LEU A 208 -5.99 11.77 12.31
CA LEU A 208 -6.29 11.36 13.69
C LEU A 208 -7.44 10.36 13.84
N GLU A 209 -8.17 10.08 12.76
CA GLU A 209 -9.15 8.98 12.73
C GLU A 209 -8.49 7.60 12.84
N PHE A 210 -7.21 7.50 12.45
CA PHE A 210 -6.39 6.32 12.63
C PHE A 210 -5.55 6.45 13.90
N GLY A 211 -5.91 5.70 14.93
CA GLY A 211 -5.20 5.73 16.20
C GLY A 211 -3.88 4.97 16.15
N ASN A 212 -3.08 5.15 17.20
CA ASN A 212 -1.86 4.40 17.44
C ASN A 212 -0.88 4.41 16.25
N THR A 213 -0.67 5.59 15.66
CA THR A 213 0.29 5.86 14.58
C THR A 213 1.21 7.00 14.98
N ALA A 214 2.50 6.90 14.75
CA ALA A 214 3.47 7.94 15.16
C ALA A 214 4.15 8.64 13.99
N SER A 215 4.51 7.95 12.91
CA SER A 215 5.28 8.54 11.81
C SER A 215 4.47 8.71 10.53
N GLY A 216 3.86 7.64 10.04
CA GLY A 216 3.07 7.64 8.82
C GLY A 216 1.97 6.58 8.85
N LEU A 217 1.17 6.54 7.79
CA LEU A 217 0.03 5.64 7.66
C LEU A 217 -0.05 5.05 6.26
N ILE A 218 -0.35 3.76 6.20
CA ILE A 218 -0.72 3.04 4.99
C ILE A 218 -2.11 2.44 5.20
N ALA A 219 -3.10 2.95 4.49
CA ALA A 219 -4.47 2.47 4.54
C ALA A 219 -4.83 1.72 3.25
N LEU A 220 -5.19 0.46 3.40
CA LEU A 220 -5.62 -0.41 2.32
C LEU A 220 -7.14 -0.57 2.37
N THR A 221 -7.77 -0.52 1.21
CA THR A 221 -9.22 -0.71 1.08
C THR A 221 -9.50 -1.89 0.14
N THR A 222 -10.44 -2.76 0.53
CA THR A 222 -10.90 -3.87 -0.30
C THR A 222 -11.99 -3.42 -1.27
N ASP A 223 -12.15 -4.17 -2.38
CA ASP A 223 -13.17 -3.89 -3.38
C ASP A 223 -14.61 -3.95 -2.80
N GLU A 224 -15.48 -3.05 -3.27
CA GLU A 224 -16.92 -3.02 -2.99
C GLU A 224 -17.74 -3.32 -4.25
N MET A 225 -17.11 -3.93 -5.23
CA MET A 225 -17.75 -4.26 -6.51
C MET A 225 -18.59 -5.53 -6.38
N ILE A 226 -19.82 -5.47 -6.90
CA ILE A 226 -20.68 -6.63 -7.07
C ILE A 226 -20.59 -7.02 -8.55
N PRO A 227 -19.94 -8.12 -8.90
CA PRO A 227 -19.74 -8.50 -10.30
C PRO A 227 -21.08 -8.87 -10.94
N THR A 228 -21.27 -8.50 -12.20
CA THR A 228 -22.45 -8.89 -12.98
C THR A 228 -22.41 -10.36 -13.40
N LYS A 229 -21.21 -10.89 -13.65
CA LYS A 229 -20.92 -12.30 -13.95
C LYS A 229 -19.85 -12.79 -12.95
N ALA A 230 -19.83 -14.08 -12.70
CA ALA A 230 -18.76 -14.66 -11.91
C ALA A 230 -17.41 -14.41 -12.60
N ILE A 231 -16.42 -14.02 -11.83
CA ILE A 231 -15.04 -13.80 -12.27
C ILE A 231 -14.21 -14.91 -11.66
N HIS A 232 -13.44 -15.57 -12.48
CA HIS A 232 -12.46 -16.55 -12.04
C HIS A 232 -11.08 -16.13 -12.56
N THR A 233 -10.08 -16.19 -11.70
CA THR A 233 -8.71 -15.88 -12.09
C THR A 233 -7.78 -16.98 -11.59
N VAL A 234 -7.00 -17.53 -12.49
CA VAL A 234 -5.91 -18.45 -12.18
C VAL A 234 -4.60 -17.73 -12.43
N SER A 235 -3.69 -17.81 -11.49
CA SER A 235 -2.35 -17.25 -11.62
C SER A 235 -1.30 -18.35 -11.41
N ALA A 236 -0.28 -18.37 -12.25
CA ALA A 236 0.86 -19.26 -12.12
C ALA A 236 2.14 -18.48 -12.40
N SER A 237 3.10 -18.56 -11.49
CA SER A 237 4.40 -17.91 -11.62
C SER A 237 5.50 -18.80 -11.03
N LEU A 238 6.76 -18.39 -11.16
CA LEU A 238 7.87 -19.08 -10.48
C LEU A 238 7.70 -19.08 -8.95
N ALA A 239 7.03 -18.06 -8.39
CA ALA A 239 6.91 -17.87 -6.97
C ALA A 239 5.59 -18.39 -6.38
N SER A 240 4.53 -18.51 -7.20
CA SER A 240 3.20 -18.85 -6.67
C SER A 240 2.25 -19.42 -7.70
N VAL A 241 1.30 -20.22 -7.20
CA VAL A 241 0.10 -20.63 -7.93
C VAL A 241 -1.10 -20.16 -7.12
N GLY A 242 -2.03 -19.47 -7.75
CA GLY A 242 -3.17 -18.87 -7.08
C GLY A 242 -4.48 -19.05 -7.84
N TYR A 243 -5.57 -19.07 -7.09
CA TYR A 243 -6.92 -19.04 -7.61
C TYR A 243 -7.73 -17.96 -6.88
N TYR A 244 -8.44 -17.16 -7.65
CA TYR A 244 -9.33 -16.11 -7.16
C TYR A 244 -10.69 -16.27 -7.84
N THR A 245 -11.76 -16.08 -7.09
CA THR A 245 -13.12 -16.06 -7.64
C THR A 245 -13.94 -14.98 -6.96
N SER A 246 -14.75 -14.28 -7.71
CA SER A 246 -15.73 -13.32 -7.21
C SER A 246 -17.06 -13.55 -7.90
N ARG A 247 -18.13 -13.67 -7.12
CA ARG A 247 -19.47 -13.91 -7.64
C ARG A 247 -20.52 -13.12 -6.89
N LYS A 248 -21.56 -12.74 -7.60
CA LYS A 248 -22.77 -12.15 -6.99
C LYS A 248 -23.52 -13.20 -6.17
N VAL A 249 -23.97 -12.82 -4.99
CA VAL A 249 -24.79 -13.64 -4.09
C VAL A 249 -26.06 -12.85 -3.75
N GLY A 250 -27.22 -13.29 -4.28
CA GLY A 250 -28.46 -12.53 -4.12
C GLY A 250 -28.50 -11.21 -4.89
N LYS A 251 -29.35 -10.27 -4.48
CA LYS A 251 -29.58 -9.01 -5.21
C LYS A 251 -28.52 -7.92 -4.95
N GLY A 252 -27.90 -7.91 -3.78
CA GLY A 252 -27.04 -6.80 -3.34
C GLY A 252 -25.72 -7.23 -2.70
N ALA A 253 -25.25 -8.47 -2.92
CA ALA A 253 -24.06 -8.97 -2.26
C ALA A 253 -23.09 -9.65 -3.24
N ALA A 254 -21.82 -9.66 -2.88
CA ALA A 254 -20.74 -10.37 -3.55
C ALA A 254 -19.97 -11.23 -2.54
N LEU A 255 -19.58 -12.42 -2.97
CA LEU A 255 -18.67 -13.29 -2.26
C LEU A 255 -17.43 -13.48 -3.12
N THR A 256 -16.29 -13.14 -2.55
CA THR A 256 -14.97 -13.28 -3.17
C THR A 256 -14.13 -14.22 -2.33
N GLY A 257 -13.48 -15.18 -2.97
CA GLY A 257 -12.57 -16.10 -2.31
C GLY A 257 -11.26 -16.20 -3.07
N PHE A 258 -10.17 -16.44 -2.37
CA PHE A 258 -8.89 -16.75 -3.00
C PHE A 258 -8.11 -17.76 -2.17
N THR A 259 -7.27 -18.50 -2.88
CA THR A 259 -6.21 -19.31 -2.29
C THR A 259 -4.94 -19.11 -3.07
N ASN A 260 -3.81 -19.15 -2.38
CA ASN A 260 -2.50 -19.00 -3.00
C ASN A 260 -1.51 -19.94 -2.34
N PHE A 261 -0.72 -20.63 -3.16
CA PHE A 261 0.36 -21.50 -2.74
C PHE A 261 1.67 -20.99 -3.32
N GLN A 262 2.65 -20.76 -2.44
CA GLN A 262 3.97 -20.23 -2.80
C GLN A 262 5.07 -21.23 -2.44
N PRO A 263 5.36 -22.21 -3.31
CA PRO A 263 6.49 -23.11 -3.12
C PRO A 263 7.78 -22.47 -3.62
N SER A 264 8.87 -22.61 -2.87
CA SER A 264 10.17 -22.06 -3.26
C SER A 264 10.89 -22.83 -4.37
N GLY A 265 10.44 -24.04 -4.73
CA GLY A 265 11.19 -24.98 -5.57
C GLY A 265 11.57 -24.42 -6.94
N LEU A 266 10.59 -23.98 -7.74
CA LEU A 266 10.82 -23.41 -9.06
C LEU A 266 11.64 -22.11 -9.00
N LEU A 267 11.29 -21.21 -8.06
CA LEU A 267 12.01 -19.94 -7.93
C LEU A 267 13.50 -20.15 -7.63
N ARG A 268 13.83 -21.09 -6.74
CA ARG A 268 15.22 -21.46 -6.43
C ARG A 268 15.92 -22.11 -7.60
N TRP A 269 15.24 -22.96 -8.37
CA TRP A 269 15.83 -23.62 -9.52
C TRP A 269 16.24 -22.60 -10.60
N PHE A 270 15.44 -21.57 -10.84
CA PHE A 270 15.77 -20.50 -11.79
C PHE A 270 16.76 -19.47 -11.22
N ASN A 271 16.89 -19.36 -9.88
CA ASN A 271 17.71 -18.35 -9.21
C ASN A 271 18.66 -19.00 -8.17
N PRO A 272 19.50 -19.99 -8.55
CA PRO A 272 20.26 -20.76 -7.57
C PRO A 272 21.31 -19.93 -6.83
N VAL A 273 21.91 -18.95 -7.50
CA VAL A 273 22.95 -18.07 -6.89
C VAL A 273 22.33 -17.03 -5.98
N ALA A 274 21.27 -16.37 -6.43
CA ALA A 274 20.61 -15.32 -5.63
C ALA A 274 19.93 -15.88 -4.37
N LEU A 275 19.51 -17.14 -4.39
CA LEU A 275 18.82 -17.84 -3.30
C LEU A 275 19.65 -18.97 -2.69
N GLU A 276 20.98 -18.94 -2.82
CA GLU A 276 21.89 -19.99 -2.34
C GLU A 276 21.64 -20.34 -0.87
N ARG A 277 21.47 -19.32 -0.02
CA ARG A 277 21.28 -19.52 1.43
C ARG A 277 19.84 -19.89 1.81
N ILE A 278 18.86 -19.68 0.94
CA ILE A 278 17.46 -20.04 1.19
C ILE A 278 17.25 -21.50 0.78
N LYS A 279 17.07 -22.39 1.75
CA LYS A 279 16.85 -23.82 1.49
C LYS A 279 15.41 -24.10 1.10
N ARG A 280 14.45 -23.46 1.75
CA ARG A 280 13.02 -23.63 1.48
C ARG A 280 12.22 -22.46 2.05
N PHE A 281 11.23 -22.01 1.32
CA PHE A 281 10.09 -21.29 1.86
C PHE A 281 8.80 -21.81 1.22
N ASN A 282 7.76 -21.92 2.03
CA ASN A 282 6.44 -22.29 1.56
C ASN A 282 5.41 -21.44 2.28
N THR A 283 4.40 -21.00 1.54
CA THR A 283 3.23 -20.31 2.11
C THR A 283 1.96 -20.88 1.49
N VAL A 284 0.95 -21.06 2.31
CA VAL A 284 -0.43 -21.31 1.88
C VAL A 284 -1.30 -20.20 2.45
N ASP A 285 -2.04 -19.54 1.59
CA ASP A 285 -2.97 -18.47 1.93
C ASP A 285 -4.40 -18.86 1.57
N LEU A 286 -5.33 -18.49 2.41
CA LEU A 286 -6.76 -18.55 2.14
C LEU A 286 -7.42 -17.26 2.59
N GLY A 287 -8.27 -16.67 1.74
CA GLY A 287 -9.04 -15.50 2.11
C GLY A 287 -10.44 -15.53 1.55
N VAL A 288 -11.39 -14.99 2.33
CA VAL A 288 -12.79 -14.84 1.94
C VAL A 288 -13.23 -13.42 2.25
N HIS A 289 -13.79 -12.75 1.26
CA HIS A 289 -14.33 -11.41 1.38
C HIS A 289 -15.82 -11.43 1.01
N PHE A 290 -16.66 -11.01 1.92
CA PHE A 290 -18.08 -10.81 1.72
C PHE A 290 -18.39 -9.33 1.75
N PHE A 291 -19.03 -8.84 0.70
CA PHE A 291 -19.55 -7.48 0.63
C PHE A 291 -21.05 -7.55 0.38
N SER A 292 -21.83 -6.77 1.13
CA SER A 292 -23.28 -6.69 0.95
C SER A 292 -23.80 -5.27 1.14
N ARG A 293 -24.61 -4.82 0.21
CA ARG A 293 -25.50 -3.66 0.39
C ARG A 293 -26.79 -4.15 1.01
N LEU A 294 -26.87 -4.10 2.35
CA LEU A 294 -28.06 -4.52 3.12
C LEU A 294 -29.26 -3.62 2.79
N SER A 295 -28.99 -2.34 2.47
CA SER A 295 -29.96 -1.38 1.95
C SER A 295 -29.23 -0.35 1.08
N GLU A 296 -29.95 0.61 0.48
CA GLU A 296 -29.34 1.74 -0.25
C GLU A 296 -28.42 2.59 0.63
N ARG A 297 -28.61 2.53 1.95
CA ARG A 297 -27.86 3.33 2.94
C ARG A 297 -26.94 2.52 3.83
N THR A 298 -27.02 1.20 3.80
CA THR A 298 -26.28 0.32 4.72
C THR A 298 -25.43 -0.67 3.95
N ALA A 299 -24.14 -0.68 4.21
CA ALA A 299 -23.19 -1.63 3.65
C ALA A 299 -22.49 -2.43 4.76
N LEU A 300 -22.23 -3.69 4.48
CA LEU A 300 -21.49 -4.64 5.32
C LEU A 300 -20.32 -5.20 4.53
N LYS A 301 -19.14 -5.18 5.12
CA LYS A 301 -17.94 -5.90 4.65
C LYS A 301 -17.47 -6.86 5.73
N ILE A 302 -17.11 -8.07 5.33
CA ILE A 302 -16.43 -9.03 6.21
C ILE A 302 -15.29 -9.63 5.41
N PHE A 303 -14.08 -9.51 5.91
CA PHE A 303 -12.91 -10.13 5.31
C PHE A 303 -12.23 -11.03 6.32
N THR A 304 -12.06 -12.29 5.99
CA THR A 304 -11.33 -13.28 6.80
C THR A 304 -10.17 -13.83 5.99
N TYR A 305 -9.03 -13.93 6.64
CA TYR A 305 -7.79 -14.42 6.05
C TYR A 305 -7.08 -15.37 7.02
N ALA A 306 -6.50 -16.42 6.47
CA ALA A 306 -5.62 -17.33 7.19
C ALA A 306 -4.42 -17.70 6.32
N ASN A 307 -3.24 -17.82 6.94
CA ASN A 307 -2.07 -18.35 6.26
C ASN A 307 -1.22 -19.21 7.18
N ARG A 308 -0.45 -20.09 6.55
CA ARG A 308 0.66 -20.82 7.18
C ARG A 308 1.89 -20.65 6.32
N GLU A 309 2.99 -20.28 6.93
CA GLU A 309 4.29 -20.08 6.28
C GLU A 309 5.38 -20.85 7.00
N SER A 310 6.35 -21.35 6.23
CA SER A 310 7.58 -21.94 6.74
C SER A 310 8.76 -21.41 5.94
N PHE A 311 9.86 -21.14 6.64
CA PHE A 311 11.08 -20.59 6.06
C PHE A 311 12.30 -21.28 6.66
N LEU A 312 13.15 -21.82 5.79
CA LEU A 312 14.38 -22.51 6.16
C LEU A 312 15.53 -21.91 5.39
N PHE A 313 16.53 -21.38 6.09
CA PHE A 313 17.72 -20.80 5.46
C PHE A 313 19.02 -21.18 6.20
N ASP A 314 20.13 -21.11 5.48
CA ASP A 314 21.47 -21.35 6.00
C ASP A 314 22.00 -20.08 6.70
N SER A 315 22.31 -20.20 7.99
CA SER A 315 22.88 -19.12 8.80
C SER A 315 24.35 -19.39 9.08
N ARG A 316 25.16 -18.35 8.96
CA ARG A 316 26.61 -18.39 9.22
C ARG A 316 26.93 -17.23 10.14
N THR A 317 27.24 -17.55 11.38
CA THR A 317 27.76 -16.63 12.40
C THR A 317 29.16 -17.08 12.81
N PRO A 318 29.93 -16.29 13.54
CA PRO A 318 31.26 -16.69 14.00
C PRO A 318 31.31 -18.04 14.77
N THR A 319 30.26 -18.30 15.55
CA THR A 319 30.20 -19.50 16.42
C THR A 319 29.18 -20.55 15.95
N PHE A 320 28.42 -20.29 14.88
CA PHE A 320 27.39 -21.21 14.40
C PHE A 320 27.32 -21.25 12.88
N ARG A 321 27.25 -22.46 12.32
CA ARG A 321 26.91 -22.72 10.91
C ARG A 321 25.83 -23.78 10.88
N GLY A 322 24.66 -23.45 10.34
CA GLY A 322 23.55 -24.38 10.31
C GLY A 322 22.24 -23.75 9.87
N ASN A 323 21.18 -24.47 10.02
CA ASN A 323 19.86 -24.05 9.57
C ASN A 323 19.16 -23.16 10.60
N VAL A 324 18.46 -22.16 10.10
CA VAL A 324 17.42 -21.42 10.82
C VAL A 324 16.09 -21.87 10.27
N ASN A 325 15.20 -22.32 11.16
CA ASN A 325 13.84 -22.70 10.83
C ASN A 325 12.86 -21.70 11.45
N GLN A 326 11.90 -21.29 10.67
CA GLN A 326 10.82 -20.43 11.11
C GLN A 326 9.50 -20.96 10.58
N GLU A 327 8.54 -21.10 11.44
CA GLU A 327 7.16 -21.45 11.13
C GLU A 327 6.24 -20.37 11.68
N LYS A 328 5.23 -19.98 10.90
CA LYS A 328 4.23 -19.03 11.35
C LYS A 328 2.85 -19.39 10.81
N ALA A 329 1.87 -19.33 11.67
CA ALA A 329 0.46 -19.41 11.32
C ALA A 329 -0.25 -18.17 11.83
N ARG A 330 -1.12 -17.59 11.02
CA ARG A 330 -1.92 -16.43 11.40
C ARG A 330 -3.32 -16.49 10.80
N SER A 331 -4.25 -15.83 11.47
CA SER A 331 -5.56 -15.55 10.96
C SER A 331 -6.02 -14.17 11.41
N TYR A 332 -6.78 -13.47 10.58
CA TYR A 332 -7.45 -12.26 10.99
C TYR A 332 -8.80 -12.11 10.29
N THR A 333 -9.71 -11.44 10.99
CA THR A 333 -11.04 -11.08 10.46
C THR A 333 -11.25 -9.59 10.65
N VAL A 334 -11.73 -8.93 9.59
CA VAL A 334 -12.09 -7.51 9.59
C VAL A 334 -13.55 -7.40 9.21
N THR A 335 -14.34 -6.71 10.03
CA THR A 335 -15.76 -6.45 9.80
C THR A 335 -16.02 -4.95 9.81
N ASN A 336 -16.72 -4.47 8.80
CA ASN A 336 -17.12 -3.07 8.71
C ASN A 336 -18.62 -2.99 8.43
N ILE A 337 -19.32 -2.18 9.20
CA ILE A 337 -20.73 -1.82 8.97
C ILE A 337 -20.77 -0.31 8.83
N ARG A 338 -21.40 0.16 7.76
CA ARG A 338 -21.56 1.57 7.49
C ARG A 338 -23.01 1.87 7.18
N HIS A 339 -23.54 2.90 7.85
CA HIS A 339 -24.88 3.41 7.61
C HIS A 339 -24.83 4.90 7.27
N ARG A 340 -25.35 5.27 6.11
CA ARG A 340 -25.39 6.64 5.61
C ARG A 340 -26.75 7.26 5.87
N PHE A 341 -26.76 8.38 6.57
CA PHE A 341 -27.90 9.28 6.69
C PHE A 341 -27.84 10.33 5.56
N ARG A 342 -28.73 11.31 5.58
CA ARG A 342 -28.77 12.35 4.55
C ARG A 342 -27.46 13.14 4.47
N ASN A 343 -26.95 13.61 5.61
CA ASN A 343 -25.77 14.48 5.72
C ASN A 343 -24.73 13.91 6.70
N SER A 344 -24.82 12.66 7.06
CA SER A 344 -23.87 12.04 7.97
C SER A 344 -23.74 10.54 7.72
N GLU A 345 -22.70 9.96 8.33
CA GLU A 345 -22.42 8.55 8.24
C GLU A 345 -22.00 8.02 9.62
N LEU A 346 -22.50 6.86 9.97
CA LEU A 346 -22.06 6.09 11.13
C LEU A 346 -21.35 4.83 10.64
N SER A 347 -20.13 4.59 11.12
CA SER A 347 -19.36 3.41 10.79
C SER A 347 -18.89 2.68 12.03
N PHE A 348 -19.06 1.37 12.02
CA PHE A 348 -18.55 0.43 13.01
C PHE A 348 -17.49 -0.44 12.35
N ASN A 349 -16.30 -0.51 12.95
CA ASN A 349 -15.20 -1.34 12.48
C ASN A 349 -14.75 -2.28 13.60
N HIS A 350 -14.53 -3.53 13.24
CA HIS A 350 -14.09 -4.56 14.18
C HIS A 350 -13.01 -5.42 13.54
N GLY A 351 -11.98 -5.74 14.31
CA GLY A 351 -10.87 -6.59 13.92
C GLY A 351 -10.48 -7.59 15.00
N LEU A 352 -10.18 -8.81 14.57
CA LEU A 352 -9.66 -9.87 15.41
C LEU A 352 -8.50 -10.55 14.68
N SER A 353 -7.35 -10.70 15.34
CA SER A 353 -6.17 -11.33 14.76
C SER A 353 -5.49 -12.25 15.75
N PHE A 354 -5.04 -13.40 15.25
CA PHE A 354 -4.22 -14.36 15.98
C PHE A 354 -3.02 -14.73 15.13
N SER A 355 -1.83 -14.75 15.74
CA SER A 355 -0.66 -15.30 15.08
C SER A 355 0.21 -16.07 16.07
N ARG A 356 0.81 -17.15 15.59
CA ARG A 356 1.81 -17.95 16.30
C ARG A 356 3.02 -18.12 15.43
N ALA A 357 4.17 -17.66 15.90
CA ALA A 357 5.46 -17.83 15.26
C ALA A 357 6.38 -18.68 16.12
N ARG A 358 7.10 -19.61 15.49
CA ARG A 358 8.20 -20.38 16.10
C ARG A 358 9.47 -20.10 15.32
N PHE A 359 10.55 -19.92 16.03
CA PHE A 359 11.86 -19.65 15.47
C PHE A 359 12.90 -20.52 16.17
N SER A 360 13.72 -21.23 15.40
CA SER A 360 14.80 -22.03 15.95
C SER A 360 16.11 -21.83 15.17
N GLN A 361 17.18 -21.62 15.91
CA GLN A 361 18.55 -21.49 15.41
C GLN A 361 19.52 -22.01 16.46
N SER A 362 20.08 -23.20 16.29
CA SER A 362 20.89 -23.83 17.33
C SER A 362 20.14 -23.93 18.67
N THR A 363 20.72 -23.39 19.72
CA THR A 363 20.12 -23.34 21.08
C THR A 363 19.07 -22.23 21.22
N LEU A 364 18.99 -21.30 20.28
CA LEU A 364 17.92 -20.32 20.27
C LEU A 364 16.63 -21.02 19.80
N ASP A 365 15.62 -21.06 20.65
CA ASP A 365 14.29 -21.58 20.35
C ASP A 365 13.27 -20.65 20.98
N ALA A 366 12.42 -20.05 20.15
CA ALA A 366 11.48 -19.03 20.60
C ALA A 366 10.10 -19.24 19.98
N GLN A 367 9.08 -19.03 20.78
CA GLN A 367 7.69 -18.94 20.37
C GLN A 367 7.12 -17.56 20.72
N LEU A 368 6.41 -16.98 19.78
CA LEU A 368 5.70 -15.71 19.93
C LEU A 368 4.24 -15.91 19.52
N ASP A 369 3.32 -15.74 20.46
CA ASP A 369 1.88 -15.72 20.22
C ASP A 369 1.37 -14.28 20.32
N LEU A 370 0.70 -13.80 19.30
CA LEU A 370 0.09 -12.48 19.25
C LEU A 370 -1.44 -12.60 19.14
N THR A 371 -2.14 -11.75 19.89
CA THR A 371 -3.60 -11.63 19.83
C THR A 371 -3.95 -10.16 19.76
N ASP A 372 -4.59 -9.75 18.69
CA ASP A 372 -5.05 -8.37 18.51
C ASP A 372 -6.58 -8.35 18.43
N PHE A 373 -7.18 -7.38 19.11
CA PHE A 373 -8.60 -7.06 19.04
C PHE A 373 -8.74 -5.55 18.86
N TYR A 374 -9.51 -5.15 17.89
CA TYR A 374 -9.80 -3.76 17.63
C TYR A 374 -11.30 -3.55 17.43
N THR A 375 -11.84 -2.46 17.98
CA THR A 375 -13.18 -2.01 17.66
C THR A 375 -13.24 -0.49 17.62
N SER A 376 -14.04 0.07 16.71
CA SER A 376 -14.29 1.51 16.66
C SER A 376 -15.69 1.82 16.19
N LEU A 377 -16.23 2.92 16.72
CA LEU A 377 -17.48 3.52 16.29
C LEU A 377 -17.17 4.97 15.91
N ASN A 378 -17.47 5.34 14.67
CA ASN A 378 -17.14 6.65 14.12
C ASN A 378 -18.40 7.29 13.55
N TYR A 379 -18.58 8.58 13.79
CA TYR A 379 -19.61 9.42 13.22
C TYR A 379 -18.97 10.53 12.40
N GLN A 380 -19.42 10.72 11.15
CA GLN A 380 -18.98 11.78 10.26
C GLN A 380 -20.16 12.61 9.77
N TYR A 381 -20.09 13.92 9.96
CA TYR A 381 -21.04 14.88 9.42
C TYR A 381 -20.46 15.54 8.17
N PHE A 382 -21.21 15.58 7.08
CA PHE A 382 -20.87 16.17 5.79
C PHE A 382 -21.62 17.47 5.58
N GLY A 383 -21.07 18.58 6.02
CA GLY A 383 -21.59 19.89 5.71
C GLY A 383 -20.88 20.51 4.50
N THR A 384 -21.48 21.53 3.91
CA THR A 384 -20.89 22.22 2.73
C THR A 384 -19.65 23.02 3.07
N LYS A 385 -19.63 23.65 4.24
CA LYS A 385 -18.49 24.45 4.74
C LYS A 385 -17.71 23.71 5.81
N LEU A 386 -18.37 22.91 6.64
CA LEU A 386 -17.78 22.25 7.81
C LEU A 386 -18.06 20.77 7.74
N GLU A 387 -17.04 19.95 7.80
CA GLU A 387 -17.10 18.50 8.02
C GLU A 387 -16.54 18.19 9.41
N ILE A 388 -17.17 17.30 10.14
CA ILE A 388 -16.73 16.87 11.48
C ILE A 388 -16.72 15.36 11.50
N LYS A 389 -15.66 14.78 12.02
CA LYS A 389 -15.56 13.34 12.29
C LYS A 389 -15.14 13.13 13.74
N THR A 390 -15.85 12.27 14.43
CA THR A 390 -15.56 11.91 15.82
C THR A 390 -15.75 10.42 15.99
N GLY A 391 -15.08 9.83 16.97
CA GLY A 391 -15.23 8.41 17.22
C GLY A 391 -14.54 7.95 18.49
N LEU A 392 -14.89 6.73 18.84
CA LEU A 392 -14.33 5.97 19.94
C LEU A 392 -13.65 4.74 19.36
N SER A 393 -12.51 4.36 19.91
CA SER A 393 -11.84 3.10 19.56
C SER A 393 -11.27 2.40 20.79
N TYR A 394 -11.18 1.11 20.71
CA TYR A 394 -10.48 0.26 21.67
C TYR A 394 -9.54 -0.67 20.92
N ASP A 395 -8.25 -0.59 21.24
CA ASP A 395 -7.18 -1.39 20.65
C ASP A 395 -6.57 -2.25 21.77
N TYR A 396 -6.70 -3.56 21.66
CA TYR A 396 -6.07 -4.56 22.54
C TYR A 396 -5.03 -5.33 21.76
N ARG A 397 -3.83 -5.43 22.30
CA ARG A 397 -2.74 -6.23 21.79
C ARG A 397 -2.12 -7.06 22.89
N GLY A 398 -2.22 -8.36 22.76
CA GLY A 398 -1.58 -9.31 23.64
C GLY A 398 -0.38 -9.97 22.97
N SER A 399 0.72 -10.07 23.70
CA SER A 399 1.93 -10.81 23.30
C SER A 399 2.30 -11.79 24.38
N ASN A 400 2.44 -13.05 24.00
CA ASN A 400 2.98 -14.09 24.85
C ASN A 400 4.25 -14.63 24.19
N PHE A 401 5.37 -14.40 24.83
CA PHE A 401 6.69 -14.77 24.34
C PHE A 401 7.32 -15.78 25.29
N GLU A 402 7.85 -16.87 24.73
CA GLU A 402 8.57 -17.92 25.47
C GLU A 402 9.75 -18.35 24.62
N GLY A 403 10.94 -18.48 25.26
CA GLY A 403 12.11 -18.89 24.48
C GLY A 403 13.37 -19.14 25.30
N LYS A 404 14.31 -19.81 24.63
CA LYS A 404 15.69 -20.01 25.05
C LYS A 404 16.57 -19.13 24.15
N PHE A 405 17.50 -18.40 24.77
CA PHE A 405 18.42 -17.50 24.08
C PHE A 405 19.85 -17.76 24.55
N PRO A 406 20.85 -17.54 23.65
CA PRO A 406 22.22 -17.52 24.08
C PRO A 406 22.41 -16.38 25.09
N ARG A 407 23.03 -16.70 26.24
CA ARG A 407 23.37 -15.68 27.26
C ARG A 407 24.26 -14.58 26.70
N TYR A 408 25.14 -14.94 25.78
CA TYR A 408 26.04 -14.01 25.09
C TYR A 408 25.69 -13.95 23.62
N ARG A 409 25.43 -12.77 23.10
CA ARG A 409 25.00 -12.56 21.70
C ARG A 409 26.01 -13.04 20.66
N TYR A 410 27.30 -13.09 21.04
CA TYR A 410 28.39 -13.55 20.18
C TYR A 410 28.66 -15.07 20.26
N ALA A 411 28.00 -15.78 21.17
CA ALA A 411 28.20 -17.20 21.43
C ALA A 411 26.91 -17.99 21.16
N LEU A 412 26.68 -18.34 19.89
CA LEU A 412 25.54 -19.12 19.43
C LEU A 412 26.02 -20.54 19.09
N GLY A 413 25.59 -21.56 19.82
CA GLY A 413 25.99 -22.94 19.63
C GLY A 413 25.58 -23.80 20.87
N GLU A 414 25.44 -25.10 20.70
CA GLU A 414 24.98 -26.01 21.76
C GLU A 414 25.93 -26.06 22.97
N GLN A 415 27.20 -25.75 22.76
CA GLN A 415 28.23 -25.71 23.79
C GLN A 415 28.17 -24.46 24.67
N PHE A 416 27.38 -23.44 24.31
CA PHE A 416 27.34 -22.15 25.01
C PHE A 416 26.14 -22.05 25.96
N PRO A 417 26.26 -21.28 27.06
CA PRO A 417 25.19 -21.12 28.03
C PRO A 417 23.97 -20.41 27.45
N VAL A 418 22.80 -20.86 27.82
CA VAL A 418 21.50 -20.30 27.40
C VAL A 418 20.71 -19.82 28.62
N ASP A 419 19.92 -18.78 28.41
CA ASP A 419 18.93 -18.31 29.36
C ASP A 419 17.53 -18.56 28.81
N SER A 420 16.60 -19.00 29.67
CA SER A 420 15.20 -19.16 29.33
C SER A 420 14.43 -17.93 29.80
N THR A 421 13.53 -17.46 28.99
CA THR A 421 12.67 -16.34 29.36
C THR A 421 11.24 -16.59 28.90
N ALA A 422 10.29 -16.11 29.69
CA ALA A 422 8.88 -16.01 29.34
C ALA A 422 8.38 -14.61 29.69
N SER A 423 7.67 -14.00 28.78
CA SER A 423 7.10 -12.67 28.95
C SER A 423 5.69 -12.62 28.41
N ARG A 424 4.78 -12.07 29.20
CA ARG A 424 3.41 -11.81 28.77
C ARG A 424 3.12 -10.32 28.92
N GLN A 425 2.74 -9.70 27.83
CA GLN A 425 2.46 -8.26 27.78
C GLN A 425 1.13 -8.00 27.10
N ALA A 426 0.48 -6.91 27.49
CA ALA A 426 -0.73 -6.46 26.83
C ALA A 426 -0.76 -4.93 26.76
N ILE A 427 -1.26 -4.41 25.65
CA ILE A 427 -1.65 -3.01 25.48
C ILE A 427 -3.18 -2.99 25.50
N ARG A 428 -3.78 -2.08 26.28
CA ARG A 428 -5.21 -1.81 26.33
C ARG A 428 -5.39 -0.34 26.13
N LEU A 429 -5.82 0.07 24.93
CA LEU A 429 -5.82 1.46 24.51
C LEU A 429 -7.23 1.90 24.12
N PRO A 430 -8.05 2.36 25.08
CA PRO A 430 -9.26 3.09 24.75
C PRO A 430 -8.91 4.51 24.31
N GLU A 431 -9.48 4.97 23.20
CA GLU A 431 -9.20 6.27 22.62
C GLU A 431 -10.49 6.95 22.17
N LEU A 432 -10.49 8.26 22.20
CA LEU A 432 -11.52 9.10 21.58
C LEU A 432 -10.88 10.19 20.73
N TYR A 433 -11.52 10.59 19.64
CA TYR A 433 -11.03 11.66 18.79
C TYR A 433 -12.15 12.56 18.27
N LEU A 434 -11.74 13.78 17.95
CA LEU A 434 -12.53 14.77 17.25
C LEU A 434 -11.66 15.45 16.21
N TYR A 435 -12.11 15.49 14.96
CA TYR A 435 -11.47 16.18 13.86
C TYR A 435 -12.49 17.01 13.10
N GLY A 436 -12.14 18.25 12.79
CA GLY A 436 -12.93 19.16 11.99
C GLY A 436 -12.18 19.62 10.74
N LYS A 437 -12.89 19.75 9.62
CA LYS A 437 -12.39 20.35 8.38
C LYS A 437 -13.34 21.46 7.94
N ILE A 438 -12.79 22.61 7.63
CA ILE A 438 -13.55 23.79 7.21
C ILE A 438 -13.04 24.32 5.86
N ASN A 439 -13.95 24.53 4.93
CA ASN A 439 -13.73 25.23 3.68
C ASN A 439 -13.91 26.75 3.90
N LEU A 440 -12.82 27.45 4.24
CA LEU A 440 -12.85 28.90 4.53
C LEU A 440 -13.21 29.69 3.28
N THR A 441 -12.61 29.35 2.16
CA THR A 441 -12.89 29.88 0.84
C THR A 441 -12.69 28.76 -0.22
N PRO A 442 -13.04 28.95 -1.49
CA PRO A 442 -12.70 27.98 -2.55
C PRO A 442 -11.20 27.68 -2.67
N LYS A 443 -10.33 28.56 -2.13
CA LYS A 443 -8.86 28.43 -2.19
C LYS A 443 -8.23 27.95 -0.88
N TRP A 444 -8.93 28.07 0.24
CA TRP A 444 -8.39 27.79 1.58
C TRP A 444 -9.23 26.73 2.30
N ILE A 445 -8.59 25.64 2.67
CA ILE A 445 -9.15 24.59 3.50
C ILE A 445 -8.29 24.45 4.74
N ALA A 446 -8.91 24.43 5.90
CA ALA A 446 -8.23 24.16 7.16
C ALA A 446 -8.83 22.91 7.81
N GLY A 447 -8.00 22.11 8.45
CA GLY A 447 -8.42 20.93 9.19
C GLY A 447 -7.60 20.78 10.45
N GLY A 448 -8.23 20.29 11.51
CA GLY A 448 -7.53 20.07 12.78
C GLY A 448 -8.33 19.22 13.74
N GLY A 449 -7.65 18.65 14.70
CA GLY A 449 -8.30 17.80 15.68
C GLY A 449 -7.39 17.34 16.80
N VAL A 450 -7.98 16.58 17.69
CA VAL A 450 -7.33 15.98 18.85
C VAL A 450 -7.75 14.51 18.98
N ARG A 451 -6.84 13.69 19.47
CA ARG A 451 -7.10 12.30 19.85
C ARG A 451 -6.51 12.02 21.22
N LYS A 452 -7.33 11.55 22.15
CA LYS A 452 -6.95 11.25 23.53
C LYS A 452 -6.91 9.74 23.74
N GLY A 453 -5.74 9.22 24.07
CA GLY A 453 -5.59 7.90 24.70
C GLY A 453 -5.92 8.00 26.18
N ILE A 454 -6.87 7.21 26.64
CA ILE A 454 -7.34 7.22 28.03
C ILE A 454 -6.38 6.38 28.86
N SER A 455 -5.96 6.91 30.01
CA SER A 455 -5.11 6.19 30.97
C SER A 455 -5.80 4.94 31.48
N THR A 456 -5.07 3.84 31.57
CA THR A 456 -5.48 2.61 32.19
C THR A 456 -4.56 2.30 33.38
N ASN A 457 -4.87 1.29 34.19
CA ASN A 457 -4.02 0.91 35.33
C ASN A 457 -2.59 0.51 34.91
N GLU A 458 -2.40 0.14 33.66
CA GLU A 458 -1.13 -0.37 33.13
C GLU A 458 -0.42 0.64 32.21
N GLN A 459 -1.10 1.71 31.77
CA GLN A 459 -0.58 2.64 30.76
C GLN A 459 -1.03 4.09 31.00
N SER A 460 -0.09 5.02 30.88
CA SER A 460 -0.39 6.44 30.92
C SER A 460 -1.14 6.89 29.67
N GLY A 461 -2.08 7.81 29.88
CA GLY A 461 -2.79 8.43 28.77
C GLY A 461 -1.91 9.42 27.99
N PHE A 462 -2.27 9.68 26.75
CA PHE A 462 -1.58 10.64 25.88
C PHE A 462 -2.57 11.52 25.11
N LEU A 463 -2.06 12.58 24.52
CA LEU A 463 -2.81 13.47 23.65
C LEU A 463 -2.07 13.62 22.32
N SER A 464 -2.73 13.25 21.22
CA SER A 464 -2.30 13.56 19.85
C SER A 464 -3.11 14.74 19.33
N SER A 465 -2.48 15.58 18.50
CA SER A 465 -3.12 16.76 17.92
C SER A 465 -2.63 16.97 16.48
N GLN A 466 -3.44 17.59 15.66
CA GLN A 466 -3.13 17.84 14.26
C GLN A 466 -3.74 19.16 13.79
N LEU A 467 -3.00 19.91 12.98
CA LEU A 467 -3.46 21.07 12.24
C LEU A 467 -2.94 20.98 10.80
N ASN A 468 -3.82 21.21 9.84
CA ASN A 468 -3.51 21.20 8.42
C ASN A 468 -4.12 22.44 7.77
N ILE A 469 -3.39 23.05 6.85
CA ILE A 469 -3.85 24.17 6.02
C ILE A 469 -3.53 23.83 4.58
N ASN A 470 -4.52 23.87 3.71
CA ASN A 470 -4.37 23.66 2.29
C ASN A 470 -4.74 24.94 1.56
N PHE A 471 -3.81 25.46 0.75
CA PHE A 471 -3.98 26.63 -0.08
C PHE A 471 -3.86 26.30 -1.56
N ARG A 472 -4.90 26.57 -2.34
CA ARG A 472 -5.01 26.34 -3.79
C ARG A 472 -5.21 27.66 -4.52
N PRO A 473 -4.13 28.41 -4.82
CA PRO A 473 -4.28 29.72 -5.49
C PRO A 473 -4.88 29.60 -6.88
N THR A 474 -4.49 28.56 -7.62
CA THR A 474 -4.99 28.21 -8.94
C THR A 474 -5.10 26.68 -9.07
N LYS A 475 -5.88 26.18 -10.05
CA LYS A 475 -6.09 24.73 -10.23
C LYS A 475 -4.83 23.85 -10.23
N PRO A 476 -3.70 24.23 -10.91
CA PRO A 476 -2.53 23.36 -10.94
C PRO A 476 -1.70 23.37 -9.65
N TRP A 477 -1.83 24.38 -8.79
CA TRP A 477 -0.99 24.51 -7.60
C TRP A 477 -1.72 24.16 -6.33
N ASN A 478 -1.03 23.39 -5.45
CA ASN A 478 -1.53 23.00 -4.14
C ASN A 478 -0.39 23.14 -3.12
N PHE A 479 -0.63 23.89 -2.04
CA PHE A 479 0.29 24.11 -0.93
C PHE A 479 -0.35 23.58 0.34
N ILE A 480 0.32 22.66 1.03
CA ILE A 480 -0.18 22.06 2.26
C ILE A 480 0.83 22.28 3.37
N LEU A 481 0.42 22.93 4.44
CA LEU A 481 1.15 23.02 5.69
C LEU A 481 0.49 22.08 6.68
N SER A 482 1.26 21.16 7.24
CA SER A 482 0.77 20.21 8.25
C SER A 482 1.67 20.21 9.47
N MET A 483 1.07 20.16 10.66
CA MET A 483 1.77 19.99 11.92
C MET A 483 0.96 19.13 12.87
N GLY A 484 1.64 18.35 13.71
CA GLY A 484 0.94 17.54 14.70
C GLY A 484 1.86 16.79 15.64
N ARG A 485 1.28 16.39 16.77
CA ARG A 485 1.86 15.48 17.75
C ARG A 485 1.13 14.16 17.69
N TYR A 486 1.87 13.08 17.57
CA TYR A 486 1.34 11.73 17.41
C TYR A 486 1.93 10.80 18.44
N ASN A 487 1.14 9.82 18.86
CA ASN A 487 1.55 8.86 19.87
C ASN A 487 1.23 7.44 19.40
N LYS A 488 2.14 6.51 19.66
CA LYS A 488 1.98 5.09 19.39
C LYS A 488 2.49 4.26 20.54
N MET A 489 1.68 3.30 20.98
CA MET A 489 2.10 2.27 21.93
C MET A 489 2.65 1.08 21.16
N VAL A 490 3.83 0.61 21.55
CA VAL A 490 4.53 -0.50 20.89
C VAL A 490 4.83 -1.57 21.93
N ILE A 491 4.56 -2.83 21.58
CA ILE A 491 5.12 -3.99 22.27
C ILE A 491 6.42 -4.35 21.54
N PRO A 492 7.58 -4.20 22.15
CA PRO A 492 8.83 -4.63 21.54
C PRO A 492 8.80 -6.16 21.32
N GLN A 493 9.17 -6.58 20.13
CA GLN A 493 9.38 -7.99 19.83
C GLN A 493 10.76 -8.39 20.38
N GLY A 494 10.81 -8.93 21.60
CA GLY A 494 12.08 -9.33 22.21
C GLY A 494 12.00 -9.70 23.69
N ILE A 495 13.15 -10.09 24.25
CA ILE A 495 13.33 -10.86 25.48
C ILE A 495 12.92 -10.11 26.75
N SER A 496 12.91 -8.80 26.79
CA SER A 496 12.78 -8.10 28.10
C SER A 496 12.21 -6.69 28.05
N ALA A 497 11.65 -6.27 26.95
CA ALA A 497 11.24 -4.86 26.85
C ALA A 497 9.74 -4.71 27.21
N GLU A 498 9.47 -3.87 28.17
CA GLU A 498 8.11 -3.41 28.50
C GLU A 498 7.50 -2.63 27.32
N SER A 499 6.17 -2.59 27.24
CA SER A 499 5.50 -1.76 26.26
C SER A 499 5.94 -0.30 26.40
N THR A 500 6.33 0.33 25.31
CA THR A 500 6.82 1.70 25.30
C THR A 500 5.94 2.59 24.43
N GLN A 501 5.85 3.86 24.85
CA GLN A 501 5.21 4.91 24.05
C GLN A 501 6.24 5.56 23.15
N ILE A 502 5.90 5.70 21.87
CA ILE A 502 6.61 6.57 20.92
C ILE A 502 5.76 7.83 20.77
N GLN A 503 6.35 8.98 20.99
CA GLN A 503 5.77 10.29 20.69
C GLN A 503 6.55 10.92 19.55
N THR A 504 5.86 11.53 18.59
CA THR A 504 6.50 12.20 17.44
C THR A 504 5.81 13.54 17.18
N ASP A 505 6.57 14.62 17.18
CA ASP A 505 6.16 15.93 16.70
C ASP A 505 6.58 16.08 15.23
N GLN A 506 5.66 16.42 14.35
CA GLN A 506 5.88 16.47 12.91
C GLN A 506 5.44 17.78 12.31
N TYR A 507 6.25 18.29 11.37
CA TYR A 507 5.99 19.50 10.60
C TYR A 507 6.31 19.22 9.14
N SER A 508 5.42 19.60 8.23
CA SER A 508 5.69 19.48 6.79
C SER A 508 5.10 20.62 6.00
N LEU A 509 5.80 21.01 4.94
CA LEU A 509 5.32 21.85 3.87
C LEU A 509 5.42 21.06 2.56
N ASP A 510 4.27 20.78 1.96
CA ASP A 510 4.15 20.02 0.74
C ASP A 510 3.59 20.95 -0.35
N VAL A 511 4.31 21.08 -1.46
CA VAL A 511 3.93 21.89 -2.62
C VAL A 511 3.80 20.96 -3.81
N SER A 512 2.65 20.97 -4.48
CA SER A 512 2.46 20.18 -5.69
C SER A 512 1.92 21.02 -6.83
N HIS A 513 2.32 20.64 -8.05
CA HIS A 513 1.86 21.22 -9.29
C HIS A 513 1.46 20.12 -10.25
N THR A 514 0.21 20.14 -10.71
CA THR A 514 -0.33 19.16 -11.64
C THR A 514 -0.89 19.86 -12.86
N LYS A 515 -0.29 19.59 -14.02
CA LYS A 515 -0.75 20.13 -15.32
C LYS A 515 -0.60 19.06 -16.38
N GLN A 516 -1.63 18.85 -17.19
CA GLN A 516 -1.78 17.87 -18.29
C GLN A 516 -0.75 16.71 -18.40
N HIS A 517 0.52 17.00 -18.59
CA HIS A 517 1.59 16.01 -18.81
C HIS A 517 2.62 15.95 -17.68
N LEU A 518 2.54 16.90 -16.74
CA LEU A 518 3.51 17.07 -15.66
C LEU A 518 2.82 17.07 -14.30
N GLU A 519 3.24 16.17 -13.43
CA GLU A 519 2.99 16.20 -12.00
C GLU A 519 4.32 16.39 -11.29
N SER A 520 4.43 17.38 -10.43
CA SER A 520 5.63 17.62 -9.64
C SER A 520 5.28 17.96 -8.21
N ALA A 521 6.14 17.57 -7.28
CA ALA A 521 5.98 17.87 -5.87
C ALA A 521 7.31 18.15 -5.20
N LEU A 522 7.28 19.04 -4.22
CA LEU A 522 8.36 19.35 -3.28
C LEU A 522 7.80 19.19 -1.87
N SER A 523 8.47 18.42 -1.03
CA SER A 523 8.13 18.30 0.38
C SER A 523 9.33 18.63 1.25
N LEU A 524 9.09 19.48 2.26
CA LEU A 524 10.03 19.80 3.33
C LEU A 524 9.43 19.25 4.63
N PHE A 525 10.19 18.52 5.43
CA PHE A 525 9.66 17.95 6.66
C PHE A 525 10.70 17.88 7.79
N VAL A 526 10.18 17.97 9.01
CA VAL A 526 10.91 17.79 10.27
C VAL A 526 10.10 16.86 11.16
N LYS A 527 10.77 15.92 11.82
CA LYS A 527 10.19 15.02 12.81
C LYS A 527 11.08 14.95 14.04
N ASP A 528 10.51 15.17 15.21
CA ASP A 528 11.16 15.02 16.50
C ASP A 528 10.47 13.91 17.27
N GLY A 529 11.16 12.81 17.50
CA GLY A 529 10.64 11.61 18.13
C GLY A 529 11.23 11.38 19.51
N GLN A 530 10.45 10.80 20.42
CA GLN A 530 10.89 10.34 21.72
C GLN A 530 10.34 8.94 22.01
N GLN A 531 11.21 8.04 22.47
CA GLN A 531 10.86 6.70 22.94
C GLN A 531 11.68 6.38 24.19
N GLY A 532 11.08 6.49 25.38
CA GLY A 532 11.83 6.44 26.63
C GLY A 532 12.92 7.51 26.67
N ASP A 533 14.18 7.11 26.92
CA ASP A 533 15.36 7.99 26.93
C ASP A 533 15.93 8.28 25.54
N GLN A 534 15.43 7.61 24.51
CA GLN A 534 15.88 7.81 23.14
C GLN A 534 15.13 8.99 22.51
N GLN A 535 15.88 9.94 21.98
CA GLN A 535 15.37 11.04 21.16
C GLN A 535 15.81 10.85 19.71
N THR A 536 14.95 11.20 18.76
CA THR A 536 15.25 11.14 17.33
C THR A 536 14.94 12.48 16.70
N HIS A 537 15.92 13.08 16.01
CA HIS A 537 15.78 14.28 15.20
C HIS A 537 15.93 13.94 13.73
N LEU A 538 14.92 14.27 12.94
CA LEU A 538 14.89 13.98 11.53
C LEU A 538 14.43 15.20 10.74
N ARG A 539 15.14 15.51 9.66
CA ARG A 539 14.76 16.54 8.69
C ARG A 539 15.07 16.08 7.28
N GLY A 540 14.21 16.42 6.33
CA GLY A 540 14.41 15.99 4.96
C GLY A 540 13.70 16.85 3.94
N ILE A 541 14.09 16.60 2.70
CA ILE A 541 13.52 17.18 1.48
C ILE A 541 13.23 16.06 0.49
N GLU A 542 12.10 16.14 -0.16
CA GLU A 542 11.67 15.24 -1.24
C GLU A 542 11.33 16.04 -2.47
N LEU A 543 11.85 15.63 -3.61
CA LEU A 543 11.47 16.13 -4.94
C LEU A 543 10.86 14.96 -5.73
N TYR A 544 9.80 15.24 -6.42
CA TYR A 544 9.08 14.27 -7.24
C TYR A 544 8.67 14.89 -8.56
N GLY A 545 8.82 14.14 -9.62
CA GLY A 545 8.33 14.51 -10.94
C GLY A 545 7.83 13.29 -11.69
N ARG A 546 6.64 13.39 -12.26
CA ARG A 546 6.09 12.44 -13.23
C ARG A 546 5.80 13.20 -14.50
N TYR A 547 6.35 12.71 -15.60
CA TYR A 547 6.20 13.36 -16.89
C TYR A 547 5.84 12.35 -17.97
N ARG A 548 4.83 12.66 -18.77
CA ARG A 548 4.51 11.91 -19.97
C ARG A 548 5.20 12.56 -21.16
N ILE A 549 6.29 11.96 -21.58
CA ILE A 549 7.11 12.45 -22.71
C ILE A 549 6.34 12.26 -24.02
N HIS A 550 5.70 11.12 -24.16
CA HIS A 550 4.88 10.74 -25.32
C HIS A 550 3.66 9.94 -24.85
N ARG A 551 2.63 9.76 -25.71
CA ARG A 551 1.44 8.95 -25.36
C ARG A 551 1.80 7.56 -24.84
N ASN A 552 2.89 6.99 -25.33
CA ASN A 552 3.36 5.64 -24.96
C ASN A 552 4.48 5.65 -23.93
N LEU A 553 5.09 6.79 -23.59
CA LEU A 553 6.22 6.87 -22.67
C LEU A 553 5.90 7.74 -21.46
N ARG A 554 5.83 7.12 -20.30
CA ARG A 554 5.67 7.76 -19.00
C ARG A 554 6.95 7.58 -18.20
N THR A 555 7.43 8.65 -17.58
CA THR A 555 8.60 8.63 -16.70
C THR A 555 8.26 9.21 -15.34
N GLN A 556 8.95 8.72 -14.32
CA GLN A 556 8.86 9.22 -12.97
C GLN A 556 10.26 9.27 -12.37
N LEU A 557 10.55 10.36 -11.66
CA LEU A 557 11.80 10.54 -10.93
C LEU A 557 11.49 11.07 -9.54
N SER A 558 12.15 10.54 -8.53
CA SER A 558 12.12 11.07 -7.16
C SER A 558 13.52 11.15 -6.58
N LEU A 559 13.75 12.23 -5.82
CA LEU A 559 14.97 12.47 -5.06
C LEU A 559 14.59 12.77 -3.63
N THR A 560 15.13 12.01 -2.69
CA THR A 560 14.95 12.23 -1.26
C THR A 560 16.29 12.42 -0.60
N SER A 561 16.41 13.46 0.21
CA SER A 561 17.57 13.68 1.08
C SER A 561 17.08 13.85 2.51
N LEU A 562 17.64 13.09 3.43
CA LEU A 562 17.28 13.21 4.83
C LEU A 562 18.48 13.02 5.76
N ARG A 563 18.38 13.64 6.93
CA ARG A 563 19.29 13.51 8.04
C ARG A 563 18.50 13.02 9.24
N ALA A 564 18.93 11.92 9.82
CA ALA A 564 18.31 11.33 11.00
C ALA A 564 19.36 11.04 12.07
N ARG A 565 19.22 11.64 13.24
CA ARG A 565 20.10 11.46 14.39
C ARG A 565 19.31 10.89 15.56
N GLN A 566 19.96 10.04 16.33
CA GLN A 566 19.41 9.48 17.55
C GLN A 566 20.32 9.86 18.72
N THR A 567 19.75 10.33 19.80
CA THR A 567 20.46 10.59 21.05
C THR A 567 19.95 9.64 22.11
N LEU A 568 20.84 8.85 22.69
CA LEU A 568 20.57 7.92 23.78
C LEU A 568 21.54 8.18 24.92
N LYS A 569 21.05 8.46 26.12
CA LYS A 569 21.87 8.74 27.30
C LYS A 569 22.96 9.83 27.06
N GLY A 570 22.62 10.84 26.25
CA GLY A 570 23.53 11.97 25.93
C GLY A 570 24.48 11.71 24.77
N GLU A 571 24.62 10.50 24.27
CA GLU A 571 25.41 10.20 23.09
C GLU A 571 24.55 10.31 21.82
N THR A 572 25.03 11.06 20.85
CA THR A 572 24.36 11.24 19.55
C THR A 572 25.02 10.41 18.47
N ILE A 573 24.24 9.53 17.86
CA ILE A 573 24.62 8.66 16.76
C ILE A 573 23.73 8.90 15.54
N SER A 574 24.17 8.49 14.37
CA SER A 574 23.32 8.49 13.19
C SER A 574 22.32 7.34 13.24
N SER A 575 21.06 7.63 12.89
CA SER A 575 20.04 6.60 12.73
C SER A 575 20.37 5.67 11.55
N PRO A 576 19.97 4.39 11.57
CA PRO A 576 20.04 3.51 10.39
C PRO A 576 19.31 4.07 9.17
N PHE A 577 18.35 4.97 9.38
CA PHE A 577 17.57 5.64 8.33
C PHE A 577 18.18 7.00 7.90
N ASP A 578 19.37 7.39 8.38
CA ASP A 578 20.08 8.57 7.88
C ASP A 578 20.61 8.31 6.47
N ILE A 579 19.99 8.89 5.46
CA ILE A 579 20.32 8.69 4.05
C ILE A 579 20.43 10.06 3.36
N ARG A 580 21.65 10.47 3.00
CA ARG A 580 21.91 11.77 2.38
C ARG A 580 21.31 11.88 0.97
N TYR A 581 21.20 10.78 0.25
CA TYR A 581 20.51 10.76 -1.04
C TYR A 581 19.84 9.41 -1.30
N PHE A 582 18.67 9.48 -1.87
CA PHE A 582 17.86 8.35 -2.31
C PHE A 582 17.20 8.74 -3.64
N ILE A 583 17.68 8.20 -4.73
CA ILE A 583 17.25 8.52 -6.09
C ILE A 583 16.50 7.31 -6.64
N ARG A 584 15.29 7.51 -7.10
CA ARG A 584 14.46 6.48 -7.74
C ARG A 584 13.89 7.02 -9.02
N GLY A 585 13.76 6.16 -10.01
CA GLY A 585 13.03 6.50 -11.21
C GLY A 585 12.48 5.25 -11.88
N ASN A 586 11.46 5.49 -12.68
CA ASN A 586 10.94 4.49 -13.60
C ASN A 586 10.63 5.12 -14.96
N ALA A 587 10.65 4.27 -15.98
CA ALA A 587 10.18 4.57 -17.31
C ALA A 587 9.31 3.42 -17.79
N GLU A 588 8.06 3.72 -18.13
CA GLU A 588 7.08 2.79 -18.68
C GLU A 588 6.86 3.12 -20.14
N TYR A 589 7.09 2.15 -21.02
CA TYR A 589 6.85 2.27 -22.44
C TYR A 589 5.82 1.25 -22.92
N LYS A 590 4.78 1.72 -23.60
CA LYS A 590 3.74 0.88 -24.20
C LYS A 590 4.00 0.67 -25.68
N PHE A 591 4.11 -0.59 -26.09
CA PHE A 591 4.22 -1.00 -27.50
C PHE A 591 2.85 -1.44 -27.98
N GLY A 592 2.22 -0.64 -28.85
CA GLY A 592 0.84 -0.88 -29.25
C GLY A 592 -0.10 -0.85 -28.03
N ASP A 593 -1.14 -1.68 -28.05
CA ASP A 593 -2.21 -1.64 -27.05
C ASP A 593 -2.02 -2.64 -25.90
N THR A 594 -1.14 -3.63 -26.07
CA THR A 594 -1.09 -4.81 -25.18
C THR A 594 0.25 -5.00 -24.49
N TRP A 595 1.35 -4.51 -25.05
CA TRP A 595 2.68 -4.72 -24.53
C TRP A 595 3.15 -3.53 -23.67
N THR A 596 3.74 -3.83 -22.53
CA THR A 596 4.33 -2.82 -21.64
C THR A 596 5.71 -3.25 -21.21
N ALA A 597 6.71 -2.38 -21.41
CA ALA A 597 8.04 -2.52 -20.83
C ALA A 597 8.20 -1.49 -19.72
N THR A 598 8.73 -1.91 -18.58
CA THR A 598 9.03 -1.01 -17.46
C THR A 598 10.47 -1.18 -17.02
N PHE A 599 11.16 -0.06 -16.93
CA PHE A 599 12.50 0.06 -16.41
C PHE A 599 12.45 0.81 -15.08
N VAL A 600 13.10 0.30 -14.04
CA VAL A 600 13.17 0.93 -12.71
C VAL A 600 14.63 0.99 -12.29
N PHE A 601 15.01 2.12 -11.69
CA PHE A 601 16.30 2.25 -11.04
C PHE A 601 16.17 2.86 -9.66
N LEU A 602 17.11 2.48 -8.79
CA LEU A 602 17.22 2.96 -7.43
C LEU A 602 18.71 3.07 -7.06
N PHE A 603 19.11 4.26 -6.61
CA PHE A 603 20.42 4.53 -6.09
C PHE A 603 20.32 5.22 -4.74
N ARG A 604 21.02 4.72 -3.73
CA ARG A 604 21.03 5.32 -2.40
C ARG A 604 22.39 5.18 -1.72
N GLU A 605 22.61 6.03 -0.75
CA GLU A 605 23.72 5.90 0.17
C GLU A 605 23.60 4.61 1.00
N GLY A 606 24.73 4.04 1.39
CA GLY A 606 24.80 2.89 2.27
C GLY A 606 24.28 3.21 3.68
N SER A 607 23.60 2.27 4.31
CA SER A 607 23.12 2.38 5.68
C SER A 607 24.29 2.36 6.67
N PHE A 608 24.08 2.90 7.87
CA PHE A 608 25.06 2.79 8.94
C PHE A 608 25.10 1.38 9.52
N TYR A 609 26.30 0.95 9.91
CA TYR A 609 26.55 -0.29 10.65
C TYR A 609 27.66 -0.07 11.69
N LEU A 610 27.82 -1.01 12.61
CA LEU A 610 28.90 -1.02 13.62
C LEU A 610 30.01 -1.98 13.17
N PRO A 611 31.17 -1.48 12.69
CA PRO A 611 32.28 -2.32 12.30
C PRO A 611 32.85 -3.04 13.51
N VAL A 612 33.23 -4.32 13.33
CA VAL A 612 34.09 -5.02 14.26
C VAL A 612 35.54 -4.71 13.88
N VAL A 613 36.31 -4.19 14.83
CA VAL A 613 37.73 -3.82 14.66
C VAL A 613 38.70 -4.77 15.31
N GLY A 614 38.21 -5.70 16.11
CA GLY A 614 38.95 -6.72 16.78
C GLY A 614 38.06 -7.60 17.64
N ALA A 615 38.65 -8.53 18.33
CA ALA A 615 37.96 -9.35 19.32
C ALA A 615 38.95 -9.80 20.41
N HIS A 616 38.44 -10.08 21.61
CA HIS A 616 39.19 -10.70 22.67
C HIS A 616 38.59 -12.07 23.03
N PHE A 617 39.45 -13.03 23.33
CA PHE A 617 38.97 -14.36 23.73
C PHE A 617 38.45 -14.35 25.17
N ASN A 618 37.20 -14.66 25.33
CA ASN A 618 36.57 -14.85 26.66
C ASN A 618 36.67 -16.30 27.07
N SER A 619 37.67 -16.62 27.93
CA SER A 619 37.93 -17.98 28.37
C SER A 619 36.79 -18.61 29.18
N SER A 620 35.96 -17.82 29.87
CA SER A 620 34.82 -18.29 30.63
C SER A 620 33.65 -18.77 29.73
N VAL A 621 33.61 -18.24 28.50
CA VAL A 621 32.59 -18.57 27.50
C VAL A 621 33.14 -19.55 26.46
N GLY A 622 34.43 -19.48 26.18
CA GLY A 622 35.08 -20.24 25.10
C GLY A 622 34.83 -19.66 23.71
N ALA A 623 34.58 -18.37 23.63
CA ALA A 623 34.31 -17.67 22.36
C ALA A 623 34.95 -16.27 22.33
N TYR A 624 35.20 -15.77 21.13
CA TYR A 624 35.70 -14.41 20.95
C TYR A 624 34.53 -13.39 21.05
N GLU A 625 34.72 -12.37 21.88
CA GLU A 625 33.85 -11.23 22.03
C GLU A 625 34.28 -10.09 21.10
N PRO A 626 33.41 -9.63 20.17
CA PRO A 626 33.81 -8.60 19.21
C PRO A 626 33.92 -7.24 19.87
N ILE A 627 34.92 -6.48 19.42
CA ILE A 627 35.17 -5.07 19.75
C ILE A 627 34.63 -4.24 18.58
N TYR A 628 33.65 -3.39 18.88
CA TYR A 628 33.02 -2.53 17.88
C TYR A 628 33.69 -1.16 17.86
N ASP A 629 33.80 -0.60 16.66
CA ASP A 629 34.26 0.77 16.45
C ASP A 629 33.05 1.73 16.33
N ARG A 630 33.32 2.98 16.02
CA ARG A 630 32.30 3.98 15.69
C ARG A 630 31.52 3.57 14.44
N GLN A 631 30.31 4.07 14.33
CA GLN A 631 29.47 3.84 13.16
C GLN A 631 30.18 4.17 11.84
N ALA A 632 30.13 3.28 10.90
CA ALA A 632 30.57 3.44 9.52
C ALA A 632 29.40 3.22 8.54
N ARG A 633 29.59 3.61 7.29
CA ARG A 633 28.59 3.36 6.25
C ARG A 633 28.96 2.12 5.43
N LEU A 634 27.97 1.32 5.12
CA LEU A 634 28.05 0.32 4.07
C LEU A 634 28.29 0.98 2.70
N PRO A 635 28.79 0.25 1.71
CA PRO A 635 28.85 0.73 0.34
C PRO A 635 27.47 1.18 -0.19
N ASN A 636 27.49 2.10 -1.16
CA ASN A 636 26.28 2.58 -1.80
C ASN A 636 25.49 1.43 -2.43
N TYR A 637 24.18 1.55 -2.38
CA TYR A 637 23.26 0.57 -2.95
C TYR A 637 22.79 1.03 -4.34
N SER A 638 22.79 0.10 -5.30
CA SER A 638 22.34 0.34 -6.66
C SER A 638 21.45 -0.81 -7.13
N LEU A 639 20.29 -0.49 -7.72
CA LEU A 639 19.36 -1.48 -8.28
C LEU A 639 18.87 -0.99 -9.64
N ILE A 640 18.83 -1.90 -10.60
CA ILE A 640 18.19 -1.69 -11.90
C ILE A 640 17.36 -2.93 -12.19
N ASP A 641 16.06 -2.71 -12.35
CA ASP A 641 15.07 -3.74 -12.67
C ASP A 641 14.46 -3.47 -14.05
N PHE A 642 14.14 -4.54 -14.74
CA PHE A 642 13.44 -4.49 -16.01
C PHE A 642 12.30 -5.49 -16.00
N SER A 643 11.13 -5.09 -16.49
CA SER A 643 10.00 -6.01 -16.69
C SER A 643 9.31 -5.79 -18.03
N PHE A 644 8.70 -6.84 -18.50
CA PHE A 644 7.96 -6.87 -19.74
C PHE A 644 6.66 -7.64 -19.55
N SER A 645 5.55 -7.09 -19.98
CA SER A 645 4.23 -7.72 -19.85
C SER A 645 3.40 -7.55 -21.13
N ASN A 646 2.52 -8.53 -21.34
CA ASN A 646 1.56 -8.54 -22.44
C ASN A 646 0.17 -8.85 -21.91
N LEU A 647 -0.81 -8.03 -22.27
CA LEU A 647 -2.22 -8.28 -22.05
C LEU A 647 -2.85 -8.76 -23.35
N PHE A 648 -3.43 -9.96 -23.38
CA PHE A 648 -4.05 -10.53 -24.56
C PHE A 648 -5.37 -11.24 -24.25
N ALA A 649 -6.25 -11.30 -25.23
CA ALA A 649 -7.51 -12.03 -25.12
C ALA A 649 -7.27 -13.53 -25.33
N VAL A 650 -7.93 -14.35 -24.53
CA VAL A 650 -7.95 -15.82 -24.65
C VAL A 650 -9.36 -16.23 -25.01
N GLY A 651 -9.60 -16.44 -26.31
CA GLY A 651 -10.94 -16.67 -26.81
C GLY A 651 -11.85 -15.44 -26.68
N LYS A 652 -13.16 -15.67 -26.53
CA LYS A 652 -14.16 -14.59 -26.49
C LYS A 652 -14.42 -14.00 -25.08
N ASN A 653 -14.12 -14.74 -24.02
CA ASN A 653 -14.58 -14.43 -22.66
C ASN A 653 -13.44 -14.39 -21.61
N ALA A 654 -12.21 -14.61 -22.00
CA ALA A 654 -11.09 -14.61 -21.10
C ALA A 654 -10.00 -13.60 -21.53
N SER A 655 -9.31 -13.05 -20.56
CA SER A 655 -8.10 -12.24 -20.77
C SER A 655 -6.94 -12.83 -20.00
N ALA A 656 -5.74 -12.67 -20.53
CA ALA A 656 -4.52 -13.13 -19.87
C ALA A 656 -3.47 -12.03 -19.86
N VAL A 657 -2.71 -11.98 -18.77
CA VAL A 657 -1.49 -11.17 -18.64
C VAL A 657 -0.32 -12.12 -18.47
N ALA A 658 0.58 -12.15 -19.44
CA ALA A 658 1.89 -12.79 -19.29
C ALA A 658 2.91 -11.73 -18.90
N PHE A 659 3.79 -12.05 -17.98
CA PHE A 659 4.85 -11.14 -17.54
C PHE A 659 6.16 -11.87 -17.32
N CYS A 660 7.25 -11.16 -17.56
CA CYS A 660 8.58 -11.57 -17.16
C CYS A 660 9.38 -10.35 -16.66
N GLY A 661 10.33 -10.58 -15.80
CA GLY A 661 11.18 -9.53 -15.26
C GLY A 661 12.50 -10.04 -14.76
N LEU A 662 13.45 -9.12 -14.76
CA LEU A 662 14.78 -9.27 -14.22
C LEU A 662 14.99 -8.20 -13.13
N SER A 663 15.22 -8.62 -11.91
CA SER A 663 15.62 -7.72 -10.84
C SER A 663 17.15 -7.74 -10.73
N ASN A 664 17.72 -6.58 -10.43
CA ASN A 664 19.15 -6.36 -10.37
C ASN A 664 19.86 -6.78 -11.68
N VAL A 665 19.43 -6.25 -12.81
CA VAL A 665 19.92 -6.59 -14.16
C VAL A 665 21.45 -6.58 -14.28
N PRO A 666 22.19 -5.57 -13.74
CA PRO A 666 23.64 -5.54 -13.79
C PRO A 666 24.32 -6.51 -12.82
N ASN A 667 23.54 -7.17 -11.93
CA ASN A 667 24.04 -8.05 -10.87
C ASN A 667 24.96 -7.33 -9.86
N PHE A 668 24.56 -6.13 -9.44
CA PHE A 668 25.27 -5.36 -8.41
C PHE A 668 25.39 -6.18 -7.12
N LYS A 669 26.57 -6.21 -6.55
CA LYS A 669 26.88 -6.83 -5.26
C LYS A 669 26.64 -5.81 -4.14
N ASN A 670 25.38 -5.50 -3.88
CA ASN A 670 24.99 -4.57 -2.83
C ASN A 670 25.23 -5.20 -1.45
N VAL A 671 26.13 -4.62 -0.67
CA VAL A 671 26.48 -5.13 0.66
C VAL A 671 25.33 -4.83 1.62
N ARG A 672 24.79 -5.88 2.26
CA ARG A 672 23.76 -5.81 3.29
C ARG A 672 24.36 -5.73 4.68
N ASP A 673 25.39 -6.55 4.93
CA ASP A 673 26.07 -6.67 6.21
C ASP A 673 27.41 -7.38 6.02
N TYR A 674 28.13 -7.59 7.10
CA TYR A 674 29.35 -8.38 7.13
C TYR A 674 29.23 -9.52 8.12
N THR A 675 29.73 -10.69 7.74
CA THR A 675 29.95 -11.82 8.62
C THR A 675 31.41 -12.00 8.92
N TYR A 676 31.74 -12.70 10.01
CA TYR A 676 33.11 -12.91 10.46
C TYR A 676 33.31 -14.40 10.74
N ASN A 677 34.60 -14.84 10.67
CA ASN A 677 35.00 -16.13 11.17
C ASN A 677 35.05 -16.14 12.72
N PHE A 678 35.40 -17.29 13.32
CA PHE A 678 35.34 -17.49 14.76
C PHE A 678 36.12 -16.48 15.60
N ASP A 679 37.29 -16.09 15.15
CA ASP A 679 38.21 -15.15 15.84
C ASP A 679 38.11 -13.71 15.34
N TYR A 680 37.14 -13.41 14.48
CA TYR A 680 36.89 -12.09 13.85
C TYR A 680 38.03 -11.52 13.04
N THR A 681 39.01 -12.32 12.64
CA THR A 681 40.13 -11.90 11.79
C THR A 681 39.77 -11.79 10.31
N LEU A 682 38.79 -12.59 9.86
CA LEU A 682 38.31 -12.61 8.47
C LEU A 682 36.92 -12.02 8.35
N LYS A 683 36.77 -10.94 7.60
CA LYS A 683 35.54 -10.27 7.30
C LYS A 683 35.01 -10.66 5.91
N THR A 684 33.77 -11.11 5.79
CA THR A 684 33.13 -11.49 4.53
C THR A 684 31.86 -10.68 4.32
N ALA A 685 31.70 -10.07 3.14
CA ALA A 685 30.50 -9.31 2.80
C ALA A 685 29.30 -10.23 2.57
N GLU A 686 28.16 -9.87 3.15
CA GLU A 686 26.85 -10.41 2.82
C GLU A 686 26.12 -9.46 1.88
N TYR A 687 25.50 -10.01 0.85
CA TYR A 687 24.84 -9.21 -0.18
C TYR A 687 23.31 -9.29 -0.06
N TYR A 688 22.64 -8.23 -0.49
CA TYR A 688 21.23 -8.26 -0.86
C TYR A 688 21.01 -9.22 -2.03
N ALA A 689 19.76 -9.37 -2.48
CA ALA A 689 19.44 -10.25 -3.59
C ALA A 689 20.28 -9.91 -4.84
N LEU A 690 21.01 -10.91 -5.35
CA LEU A 690 21.68 -10.83 -6.64
C LEU A 690 20.64 -10.85 -7.77
N ARG A 691 21.09 -10.85 -9.04
CA ARG A 691 20.19 -10.91 -10.18
C ARG A 691 19.19 -12.06 -10.03
N THR A 692 17.91 -11.73 -10.15
CA THR A 692 16.81 -12.70 -10.12
C THR A 692 15.93 -12.55 -11.34
N ILE A 693 15.50 -13.70 -11.88
CA ILE A 693 14.49 -13.78 -12.92
C ILE A 693 13.15 -14.21 -12.30
N TYR A 694 12.07 -13.61 -12.79
CA TYR A 694 10.72 -14.04 -12.47
C TYR A 694 9.83 -13.94 -13.71
N PHE A 695 8.85 -14.84 -13.81
CA PHE A 695 7.84 -14.82 -14.86
C PHE A 695 6.57 -15.53 -14.40
N GLY A 696 5.50 -15.27 -15.11
CA GLY A 696 4.21 -15.86 -14.80
C GLY A 696 3.12 -15.46 -15.77
N VAL A 697 1.97 -16.05 -15.55
CA VAL A 697 0.74 -15.78 -16.30
C VAL A 697 -0.44 -15.68 -15.34
N VAL A 698 -1.34 -14.75 -15.62
CA VAL A 698 -2.61 -14.58 -14.91
C VAL A 698 -3.71 -14.64 -15.95
N VAL A 699 -4.67 -15.54 -15.79
CA VAL A 699 -5.80 -15.72 -16.71
C VAL A 699 -7.09 -15.45 -15.95
N SER A 700 -7.91 -14.53 -16.46
CA SER A 700 -9.22 -14.18 -15.92
C SER A 700 -10.33 -14.51 -16.92
N PHE A 701 -11.40 -15.18 -16.48
CA PHE A 701 -12.51 -15.64 -17.30
C PHE A 701 -13.85 -15.61 -16.55
#